data_79972842478198bec6c2101c6c32d84a
#
_entry.id   79972842478198bec6c2101c6c32d84a
#
_cell.length_a   1.000
_cell.length_b   1.000
_cell.length_c   1.000
_cell.angle_alpha   90.00
_cell.angle_beta   90.00
_cell.angle_gamma   90.00
#
_symmetry.space_group_name_H-M   'P 1'
#
loop_
_entity.id
_entity.type
_entity.pdbx_description
1 polymer ?
#
loop_
_entity_poly.entity_id
_entity_poly.type
_entity_poly.pdbx_seq_one_letter_code
_entity_poly.pdbx_strand_id
1 'polypeptide(L)'
;MPQPNNQPKKHRTRANAAMKTRTLFCVTLFVVGAFGLLIYQLYALQLRDAELYRTEAVTQQLKDTTLPALRGSIYSVNGKLLAKSSTVWNIVADPSSILESGATEDQIRTAAEHIAELLDDGTTADTVYKALTASNKDTGEPYQYRVVKKGVEKPVADAILAYADSYRLKDGAVVDTSLQTEEKEDKKDGEAKTGKATRILYLTSEQAASRTYPYGEFLASVLGFCNEDGSGAYGLEKYYDETLAGTPGRSVAETDAYGDPLASGQADVHEAIDGSNLNLTIDENVQSIVEEYLTEAMSTFTVHGRGSAIVMNVKTGAILAMASLEQFDPNDPKTITDPKMNEILAKTEIDAEDIDWLESRLGEKAVKDIIADGIISHEKTTNEKGEEVSSEATQLQGMMREAQWKNKNITELYMPGSVFKLITASAGLDSGVMSAEQTFYCNGNLTVNEGSELWEHTYRCANGEVHYEQDMAGALNHSCNLWFIQAAETLKPQIFYDYIQAFGFTQPTGIDLPNETRWTSVYNAEQMAEVDTNLYTAAFGQNESITPMQMATAVAAIANGGYLVTPYVVDSISDKDGNIISQTETNIRRQVISEEVSRQLLAMMENNVHGAGDYHSCANAYVAGYRIGGKSGTAERTDRHLRGDGDYYKMMSFAAVLPIDDPEIEVFVLLDDPRWVKDYASQVVAPVVGNIISEIAPYLGIEQDADYNPTGTVTVQTCLDYTWTNAQVTLNRLGLKHKLIGPSSGNIVYQYPVGGSVVPAGSTIYLYTATDQNSMTTTPDVVGKTGTFAEQMLKAANLNVQFAGDSSGKVVAQDVEAGTSAAYGTVITLTMDSGEDTTHDAPTVTEEIDPANEEG
;
A
#
# COMPACT_ATOMS: atom_id res chain seq x y z
N MET A 1 60.14 101.30 -30.77
CA MET A 1 61.31 100.39 -30.55
C MET A 1 60.82 99.10 -29.96
N PRO A 2 60.85 98.04 -30.70
CA PRO A 2 60.51 96.70 -30.11
C PRO A 2 61.81 95.95 -29.74
N GLN A 3 61.79 95.38 -28.54
CA GLN A 3 62.87 94.47 -28.06
C GLN A 3 62.74 93.06 -28.70
N PRO A 4 63.83 92.39 -28.99
CA PRO A 4 63.80 91.06 -29.61
C PRO A 4 63.60 89.95 -28.64
N ASN A 5 62.77 89.04 -29.01
CA ASN A 5 62.36 87.84 -28.25
C ASN A 5 63.48 86.78 -28.48
N ASN A 6 64.19 86.44 -27.41
CA ASN A 6 65.24 85.39 -27.45
C ASN A 6 64.70 84.10 -26.88
N GLN A 7 64.27 83.21 -27.83
CA GLN A 7 63.95 81.83 -27.43
C GLN A 7 65.24 80.95 -27.57
N PRO A 8 65.61 80.17 -26.61
CA PRO A 8 66.75 79.27 -26.70
C PRO A 8 66.51 78.12 -27.65
N LYS A 9 67.39 77.98 -28.64
CA LYS A 9 67.43 76.83 -29.55
C LYS A 9 67.68 75.52 -28.79
N LYS A 10 66.73 74.60 -28.77
CA LYS A 10 66.98 73.22 -28.33
C LYS A 10 68.02 72.52 -29.19
N HIS A 11 69.24 72.28 -28.69
CA HIS A 11 70.26 71.45 -29.30
C HIS A 11 69.68 69.98 -29.33
N ARG A 12 69.36 69.58 -30.53
CA ARG A 12 69.20 68.13 -30.82
C ARG A 12 70.52 67.50 -30.80
N THR A 13 70.93 66.83 -29.71
CA THR A 13 72.06 65.95 -29.66
C THR A 13 71.84 64.77 -30.59
N ARG A 14 72.57 64.72 -31.73
CA ARG A 14 72.56 63.49 -32.56
C ARG A 14 73.18 62.34 -31.74
N ALA A 15 72.43 61.27 -31.63
CA ALA A 15 72.87 60.05 -30.95
C ALA A 15 74.17 59.58 -31.52
N ASN A 16 75.22 59.44 -30.74
CA ASN A 16 76.55 58.94 -31.07
C ASN A 16 76.41 57.48 -31.57
N ALA A 17 77.27 57.07 -32.54
CA ALA A 17 77.25 55.72 -33.10
C ALA A 17 77.29 54.65 -31.97
N ALA A 18 78.14 54.86 -30.92
CA ALA A 18 78.24 53.99 -29.78
C ALA A 18 76.90 53.87 -29.00
N MET A 19 76.07 54.91 -28.91
CA MET A 19 74.78 54.91 -28.30
C MET A 19 73.77 54.16 -29.12
N LYS A 20 73.78 54.31 -30.43
CA LYS A 20 72.91 53.51 -31.31
C LYS A 20 73.23 52.00 -31.24
N THR A 21 74.51 51.65 -31.18
CA THR A 21 74.95 50.23 -31.09
C THR A 21 74.51 49.65 -29.76
N ARG A 22 74.68 50.41 -28.64
CA ARG A 22 74.22 49.96 -27.31
C ARG A 22 72.70 49.80 -27.26
N THR A 23 71.93 50.73 -27.83
CA THR A 23 70.48 50.66 -27.87
C THR A 23 70.03 49.49 -28.72
N LEU A 24 70.68 49.27 -29.87
CA LEU A 24 70.41 48.15 -30.75
C LEU A 24 70.68 46.82 -30.05
N PHE A 25 71.86 46.74 -29.33
CA PHE A 25 72.21 45.56 -28.55
C PHE A 25 71.15 45.31 -27.40
N CYS A 26 70.76 46.29 -26.66
CA CYS A 26 69.74 46.13 -25.61
C CYS A 26 68.37 45.74 -26.20
N VAL A 27 67.97 46.33 -27.38
CA VAL A 27 66.71 45.90 -28.05
C VAL A 27 66.84 44.48 -28.60
N THR A 28 67.94 44.10 -29.19
CA THR A 28 68.10 42.69 -29.63
C THR A 28 68.12 41.72 -28.50
N LEU A 29 68.82 42.07 -27.37
CA LEU A 29 68.79 41.20 -26.15
C LEU A 29 67.36 41.04 -25.58
N PHE A 30 66.61 42.19 -25.53
CA PHE A 30 65.25 42.16 -25.12
C PHE A 30 64.32 41.30 -26.03
N VAL A 31 64.46 41.43 -27.38
CA VAL A 31 63.68 40.67 -28.35
C VAL A 31 64.04 39.19 -28.28
N VAL A 32 65.39 38.85 -28.18
CA VAL A 32 65.80 37.43 -28.02
C VAL A 32 65.30 36.85 -26.70
N GLY A 33 65.38 37.64 -25.60
CA GLY A 33 64.81 37.21 -24.33
C GLY A 33 63.29 36.98 -24.36
N ALA A 34 62.53 37.91 -25.01
CA ALA A 34 61.09 37.77 -25.20
C ALA A 34 60.74 36.57 -26.04
N PHE A 35 61.50 36.35 -27.17
CA PHE A 35 61.31 35.14 -27.97
C PHE A 35 61.67 33.86 -27.21
N GLY A 36 62.77 33.87 -26.40
CA GLY A 36 63.11 32.75 -25.54
C GLY A 36 62.02 32.42 -24.54
N LEU A 37 61.39 33.45 -23.94
CA LEU A 37 60.27 33.29 -22.99
C LEU A 37 59.03 32.73 -23.68
N LEU A 38 58.72 33.18 -24.91
CA LEU A 38 57.61 32.63 -25.71
C LEU A 38 57.85 31.17 -26.11
N ILE A 39 59.09 30.83 -26.50
CA ILE A 39 59.42 29.44 -26.84
C ILE A 39 59.33 28.55 -25.60
N TYR A 40 59.80 29.04 -24.42
CA TYR A 40 59.66 28.33 -23.16
C TYR A 40 58.20 28.16 -22.78
N GLN A 41 57.37 29.16 -22.95
CA GLN A 41 55.94 29.09 -22.67
C GLN A 41 55.22 28.14 -23.62
N LEU A 42 55.56 28.14 -24.91
CA LEU A 42 55.09 27.15 -25.90
C LEU A 42 55.55 25.72 -25.56
N TYR A 43 56.80 25.55 -25.14
CA TYR A 43 57.33 24.27 -24.65
C TYR A 43 56.55 23.78 -23.41
N ALA A 44 56.31 24.68 -22.45
CA ALA A 44 55.54 24.35 -21.24
C ALA A 44 54.12 23.92 -21.60
N LEU A 45 53.41 24.65 -22.42
CA LEU A 45 52.03 24.38 -22.83
C LEU A 45 51.88 23.14 -23.74
N GLN A 46 52.83 22.94 -24.69
CA GLN A 46 52.63 21.89 -25.70
C GLN A 46 53.31 20.55 -25.38
N LEU A 47 54.31 20.54 -24.45
CA LEU A 47 55.08 19.34 -24.17
C LEU A 47 55.14 19.02 -22.69
N ARG A 48 55.36 19.99 -21.79
CA ARG A 48 55.50 19.71 -20.38
C ARG A 48 54.14 19.50 -19.70
N ASP A 49 53.15 20.37 -19.98
CA ASP A 49 51.84 20.39 -19.34
C ASP A 49 50.75 19.91 -20.34
N ALA A 50 51.11 19.39 -21.51
CA ALA A 50 50.22 18.97 -22.58
C ALA A 50 49.24 17.87 -22.15
N GLU A 51 49.71 16.89 -21.35
CA GLU A 51 48.82 15.83 -20.81
C GLU A 51 47.82 16.38 -19.81
N LEU A 52 48.23 17.31 -18.96
CA LEU A 52 47.37 17.95 -17.99
C LEU A 52 46.22 18.71 -18.70
N TYR A 53 46.60 19.59 -19.65
CA TYR A 53 45.58 20.34 -20.43
C TYR A 53 44.73 19.47 -21.33
N ARG A 54 45.29 18.38 -21.83
CA ARG A 54 44.53 17.40 -22.61
C ARG A 54 43.51 16.65 -21.73
N THR A 55 43.92 16.28 -20.54
CA THR A 55 43.07 15.63 -19.58
C THR A 55 41.93 16.58 -19.09
N GLU A 56 42.29 17.83 -18.77
CA GLU A 56 41.33 18.86 -18.42
C GLU A 56 40.38 19.19 -19.56
N ALA A 57 40.84 19.29 -20.78
CA ALA A 57 39.99 19.52 -21.95
C ALA A 57 39.06 18.34 -22.25
N VAL A 58 39.58 17.10 -22.17
CA VAL A 58 38.75 15.91 -22.29
C VAL A 58 37.71 15.83 -21.16
N THR A 59 38.08 16.14 -19.95
CA THR A 59 37.13 16.15 -18.82
C THR A 59 36.05 17.23 -18.99
N GLN A 60 36.37 18.37 -19.55
CA GLN A 60 35.40 19.44 -19.87
C GLN A 60 34.51 19.13 -21.07
N GLN A 61 34.99 18.31 -22.02
CA GLN A 61 34.26 17.95 -23.24
C GLN A 61 33.42 16.67 -23.09
N LEU A 62 33.67 15.83 -22.07
CA LEU A 62 32.93 14.62 -21.84
C LEU A 62 31.80 14.87 -20.85
N LYS A 63 30.58 14.78 -21.33
CA LYS A 63 29.38 14.74 -20.45
C LYS A 63 29.07 13.28 -20.11
N ASP A 64 29.20 12.98 -18.83
CA ASP A 64 28.84 11.69 -18.28
C ASP A 64 27.38 11.79 -17.78
N THR A 65 26.49 11.03 -18.39
CA THR A 65 25.06 11.02 -18.05
C THR A 65 24.68 9.63 -17.61
N THR A 66 24.15 9.52 -16.40
CA THR A 66 23.57 8.28 -15.91
C THR A 66 22.24 8.03 -16.62
N LEU A 67 22.08 6.83 -17.19
CA LEU A 67 20.82 6.36 -17.74
C LEU A 67 20.08 5.61 -16.64
N PRO A 68 18.94 6.12 -16.17
CA PRO A 68 18.20 5.45 -15.09
C PRO A 68 17.70 4.08 -15.58
N ALA A 69 17.87 3.05 -14.75
CA ALA A 69 17.17 1.79 -14.92
C ALA A 69 15.70 1.98 -14.53
N LEU A 70 14.81 1.30 -15.22
CA LEU A 70 13.42 1.21 -14.79
C LEU A 70 13.31 0.18 -13.68
N ARG A 71 12.68 0.61 -12.58
CA ARG A 71 12.39 -0.28 -11.46
C ARG A 71 11.37 -1.32 -11.87
N GLY A 72 11.57 -2.60 -11.51
CA GLY A 72 10.72 -3.73 -11.84
C GLY A 72 9.27 -3.52 -11.40
N SER A 73 8.34 -4.08 -12.13
CA SER A 73 6.91 -3.99 -11.83
C SER A 73 6.50 -4.95 -10.72
N ILE A 74 5.39 -4.66 -10.04
CA ILE A 74 4.79 -5.54 -9.03
C ILE A 74 3.40 -5.93 -9.53
N TYR A 75 3.12 -7.24 -9.53
CA TYR A 75 1.88 -7.83 -10.01
C TYR A 75 1.20 -8.63 -8.91
N SER A 76 -0.15 -8.66 -8.91
CA SER A 76 -0.94 -9.60 -8.10
C SER A 76 -0.84 -11.02 -8.67
N VAL A 77 -1.39 -12.01 -7.96
CA VAL A 77 -1.43 -13.41 -8.41
C VAL A 77 -2.17 -13.56 -9.75
N ASN A 78 -3.16 -12.72 -10.03
CA ASN A 78 -3.92 -12.71 -11.29
C ASN A 78 -3.25 -11.86 -12.38
N GLY A 79 -2.03 -11.37 -12.15
CA GLY A 79 -1.27 -10.56 -13.11
C GLY A 79 -1.72 -9.11 -13.22
N LYS A 80 -2.51 -8.59 -12.25
CA LYS A 80 -2.88 -7.18 -12.20
C LYS A 80 -1.68 -6.35 -11.78
N LEU A 81 -1.42 -5.28 -12.52
CA LEU A 81 -0.28 -4.39 -12.30
C LEU A 81 -0.53 -3.48 -11.10
N LEU A 82 0.22 -3.67 -10.00
CA LEU A 82 0.06 -2.94 -8.75
C LEU A 82 1.04 -1.77 -8.60
N ALA A 83 2.25 -1.90 -9.15
CA ALA A 83 3.23 -0.83 -9.20
C ALA A 83 4.06 -0.92 -10.48
N LYS A 84 4.36 0.21 -11.11
CA LYS A 84 5.18 0.29 -12.32
C LYS A 84 6.09 1.50 -12.31
N SER A 85 7.17 1.43 -13.09
CA SER A 85 8.02 2.58 -13.40
C SER A 85 7.85 3.00 -14.85
N SER A 86 7.95 4.30 -15.10
CA SER A 86 7.93 4.89 -16.42
C SER A 86 9.07 5.89 -16.55
N THR A 87 9.59 6.03 -17.78
CA THR A 87 10.58 7.06 -18.08
C THR A 87 9.90 8.42 -18.12
N VAL A 88 10.47 9.36 -17.39
CA VAL A 88 10.04 10.75 -17.31
C VAL A 88 11.26 11.66 -17.47
N TRP A 89 11.05 12.97 -17.53
CA TRP A 89 12.12 13.95 -17.69
C TRP A 89 12.06 15.01 -16.59
N ASN A 90 13.20 15.33 -16.02
CA ASN A 90 13.36 16.47 -15.15
C ASN A 90 13.76 17.67 -15.99
N ILE A 91 13.03 18.77 -15.87
CA ILE A 91 13.42 20.04 -16.49
C ILE A 91 14.38 20.76 -15.56
N VAL A 92 15.56 21.08 -16.07
CA VAL A 92 16.64 21.71 -15.31
C VAL A 92 16.98 23.06 -15.94
N ALA A 93 17.15 24.07 -15.10
CA ALA A 93 17.58 25.42 -15.48
C ALA A 93 19.02 25.70 -15.04
N ASP A 94 19.69 26.57 -15.79
CA ASP A 94 20.89 27.26 -15.38
C ASP A 94 20.56 28.73 -15.04
N PRO A 95 20.19 29.04 -13.76
CA PRO A 95 19.89 30.41 -13.35
C PRO A 95 21.00 31.41 -13.60
N SER A 96 22.29 31.00 -13.51
CA SER A 96 23.41 31.88 -13.76
C SER A 96 23.38 32.40 -15.21
N SER A 97 23.29 31.50 -16.18
CA SER A 97 23.21 31.86 -17.59
C SER A 97 21.93 32.64 -17.95
N ILE A 98 20.80 32.32 -17.28
CA ILE A 98 19.53 33.04 -17.48
C ILE A 98 19.67 34.50 -17.02
N LEU A 99 20.21 34.74 -15.84
CA LEU A 99 20.39 36.09 -15.29
C LEU A 99 21.47 36.89 -16.06
N GLU A 100 22.47 36.22 -16.62
CA GLU A 100 23.51 36.85 -17.48
C GLU A 100 23.02 37.13 -18.90
N SER A 101 21.87 36.57 -19.33
CA SER A 101 21.30 36.77 -20.68
C SER A 101 20.95 38.21 -21.01
N GLY A 102 20.78 39.06 -19.98
CA GLY A 102 20.35 40.44 -20.08
C GLY A 102 18.82 40.61 -20.19
N ALA A 103 18.05 39.56 -19.99
CA ALA A 103 16.59 39.63 -19.93
C ALA A 103 16.13 40.34 -18.66
N THR A 104 15.03 41.10 -18.77
CA THR A 104 14.39 41.73 -17.63
C THR A 104 13.60 40.75 -16.77
N GLU A 105 13.34 41.15 -15.51
CA GLU A 105 12.51 40.36 -14.60
C GLU A 105 11.14 40.00 -15.22
N ASP A 106 10.48 40.98 -15.85
CA ASP A 106 9.18 40.76 -16.50
C ASP A 106 9.25 39.76 -17.64
N GLN A 107 10.34 39.73 -18.41
CA GLN A 107 10.55 38.79 -19.50
C GLN A 107 10.73 37.35 -18.96
N ILE A 108 11.46 37.20 -17.85
CA ILE A 108 11.61 35.89 -17.19
C ILE A 108 10.30 35.44 -16.56
N ARG A 109 9.50 36.34 -15.98
CA ARG A 109 8.16 36.03 -15.45
C ARG A 109 7.20 35.57 -16.55
N THR A 110 7.16 36.26 -17.68
CA THR A 110 6.35 35.84 -18.84
C THR A 110 6.74 34.44 -19.32
N ALA A 111 8.04 34.16 -19.36
CA ALA A 111 8.50 32.82 -19.69
C ALA A 111 8.07 31.78 -18.66
N ALA A 112 8.12 32.11 -17.36
CA ALA A 112 7.68 31.23 -16.28
C ALA A 112 6.17 30.95 -16.34
N GLU A 113 5.36 31.97 -16.72
CA GLU A 113 3.91 31.80 -16.94
C GLU A 113 3.64 30.78 -18.05
N HIS A 114 4.32 30.93 -19.17
CA HIS A 114 4.12 30.00 -20.28
C HIS A 114 4.61 28.57 -20.00
N ILE A 115 5.73 28.42 -19.28
CA ILE A 115 6.20 27.09 -18.84
C ILE A 115 5.18 26.48 -17.87
N ALA A 116 4.59 27.25 -16.96
CA ALA A 116 3.55 26.76 -16.06
C ALA A 116 2.29 26.33 -16.81
N GLU A 117 1.91 27.06 -17.88
CA GLU A 117 0.81 26.66 -18.79
C GLU A 117 1.11 25.35 -19.52
N LEU A 118 2.34 25.14 -19.99
CA LEU A 118 2.74 23.90 -20.68
C LEU A 118 2.76 22.69 -19.74
N LEU A 119 3.09 22.91 -18.45
CA LEU A 119 3.08 21.84 -17.45
C LEU A 119 1.67 21.36 -17.11
N ASP A 120 0.69 22.25 -17.06
CA ASP A 120 -0.75 21.96 -16.81
C ASP A 120 -1.04 21.01 -15.64
N ASP A 121 -0.23 21.08 -14.59
CA ASP A 121 -0.26 20.17 -13.44
C ASP A 121 -0.44 20.90 -12.09
N GLY A 122 -0.87 22.17 -12.14
CA GLY A 122 -1.03 23.03 -10.98
C GLY A 122 0.26 23.71 -10.52
N THR A 123 1.39 23.50 -11.20
CA THR A 123 2.64 24.24 -10.94
C THR A 123 2.43 25.72 -11.25
N THR A 124 2.69 26.60 -10.25
CA THR A 124 2.47 28.04 -10.43
C THR A 124 3.63 28.72 -11.14
N ALA A 125 3.33 29.78 -11.89
CA ALA A 125 4.35 30.62 -12.54
C ALA A 125 5.39 31.16 -11.55
N ASP A 126 4.99 31.47 -10.30
CA ASP A 126 5.91 31.93 -9.26
C ASP A 126 6.91 30.83 -8.83
N THR A 127 6.48 29.58 -8.79
CA THR A 127 7.35 28.43 -8.51
C THR A 127 8.39 28.25 -9.61
N VAL A 128 7.95 28.33 -10.87
CA VAL A 128 8.85 28.24 -12.04
C VAL A 128 9.82 29.43 -12.04
N TYR A 129 9.32 30.66 -11.84
CA TYR A 129 10.16 31.86 -11.77
C TYR A 129 11.24 31.77 -10.69
N LYS A 130 10.87 31.32 -9.47
CA LYS A 130 11.82 31.09 -8.38
C LYS A 130 12.90 30.06 -8.73
N ALA A 131 12.56 29.05 -9.51
CA ALA A 131 13.55 28.07 -9.98
C ALA A 131 14.48 28.64 -11.04
N LEU A 132 13.95 29.44 -12.01
CA LEU A 132 14.73 30.09 -13.09
C LEU A 132 15.69 31.17 -12.58
N THR A 133 15.42 31.76 -11.40
CA THR A 133 16.23 32.85 -10.83
C THR A 133 16.88 32.48 -9.50
N ALA A 134 16.96 31.19 -9.20
CA ALA A 134 17.45 30.71 -7.92
C ALA A 134 18.92 31.06 -7.66
N SER A 135 19.21 31.56 -6.45
CA SER A 135 20.56 31.90 -6.01
C SER A 135 20.83 31.25 -4.65
N ASN A 136 22.10 31.04 -4.36
CA ASN A 136 22.55 30.56 -3.07
C ASN A 136 22.26 31.60 -1.99
N LYS A 137 21.56 31.22 -0.94
CA LYS A 137 21.15 32.13 0.15
C LYS A 137 22.31 32.70 0.94
N ASP A 138 23.44 31.96 1.01
CA ASP A 138 24.61 32.39 1.81
C ASP A 138 25.59 33.25 1.03
N THR A 139 25.79 32.96 -0.26
CA THR A 139 26.74 33.68 -1.13
C THR A 139 26.07 34.71 -2.02
N GLY A 140 24.76 34.59 -2.29
CA GLY A 140 24.03 35.42 -3.23
C GLY A 140 24.32 35.11 -4.70
N GLU A 141 25.20 34.14 -4.99
CA GLU A 141 25.53 33.73 -6.35
C GLU A 141 24.44 32.88 -6.98
N PRO A 142 24.07 33.11 -8.26
CA PRO A 142 23.09 32.27 -8.94
C PRO A 142 23.58 30.82 -9.07
N TYR A 143 22.63 29.87 -8.99
CA TYR A 143 22.95 28.46 -9.25
C TYR A 143 23.20 28.23 -10.74
N GLN A 144 24.11 27.28 -11.07
CA GLN A 144 24.29 26.78 -12.42
C GLN A 144 23.40 25.57 -12.74
N TYR A 145 22.79 24.99 -11.70
CA TYR A 145 21.90 23.83 -11.80
C TYR A 145 20.74 23.99 -10.85
N ARG A 146 19.52 23.99 -11.37
CA ARG A 146 18.29 24.00 -10.56
C ARG A 146 17.18 23.25 -11.25
N VAL A 147 16.61 22.25 -10.59
CA VAL A 147 15.44 21.54 -11.10
C VAL A 147 14.24 22.47 -11.06
N VAL A 148 13.61 22.68 -12.21
CA VAL A 148 12.37 23.47 -12.38
C VAL A 148 11.18 22.58 -12.10
N LYS A 149 11.16 21.39 -12.69
CA LYS A 149 10.11 20.39 -12.49
C LYS A 149 10.70 18.99 -12.66
N LYS A 150 10.27 18.08 -11.78
CA LYS A 150 10.56 16.63 -11.85
C LYS A 150 9.39 15.90 -12.50
N GLY A 151 9.68 14.77 -13.15
CA GLY A 151 8.66 13.81 -13.55
C GLY A 151 7.78 14.24 -14.72
N VAL A 152 8.29 15.05 -15.62
CA VAL A 152 7.57 15.56 -16.80
C VAL A 152 7.53 14.51 -17.91
N GLU A 153 6.38 14.33 -18.55
CA GLU A 153 6.27 13.45 -19.72
C GLU A 153 7.05 13.99 -20.92
N LYS A 154 7.56 13.08 -21.76
CA LYS A 154 8.39 13.44 -22.91
C LYS A 154 7.80 14.52 -23.83
N PRO A 155 6.52 14.45 -24.25
CA PRO A 155 5.95 15.47 -25.13
C PRO A 155 5.94 16.88 -24.51
N VAL A 156 5.66 16.96 -23.19
CA VAL A 156 5.65 18.24 -22.46
C VAL A 156 7.07 18.77 -22.27
N ALA A 157 8.00 17.90 -21.92
CA ALA A 157 9.41 18.27 -21.80
C ALA A 157 9.98 18.80 -23.12
N ASP A 158 9.70 18.13 -24.23
CA ASP A 158 10.10 18.56 -25.56
C ASP A 158 9.46 19.91 -25.95
N ALA A 159 8.18 20.15 -25.59
CA ALA A 159 7.51 21.42 -25.81
C ALA A 159 8.16 22.57 -25.02
N ILE A 160 8.50 22.33 -23.75
CA ILE A 160 9.18 23.32 -22.90
C ILE A 160 10.57 23.65 -23.47
N LEU A 161 11.33 22.65 -23.89
CA LEU A 161 12.66 22.88 -24.48
C LEU A 161 12.57 23.61 -25.83
N ALA A 162 11.61 23.25 -26.69
CA ALA A 162 11.35 23.92 -27.94
C ALA A 162 10.97 25.40 -27.73
N TYR A 163 10.12 25.67 -26.72
CA TYR A 163 9.81 27.04 -26.30
C TYR A 163 11.07 27.78 -25.82
N ALA A 164 11.86 27.17 -24.93
CA ALA A 164 13.09 27.77 -24.45
C ALA A 164 14.09 28.10 -25.57
N ASP A 165 14.18 27.27 -26.61
CA ASP A 165 15.03 27.51 -27.76
C ASP A 165 14.50 28.64 -28.70
N SER A 166 13.18 28.82 -28.74
CA SER A 166 12.55 29.89 -29.53
C SER A 166 12.58 31.25 -28.86
N TYR A 167 12.61 31.28 -27.52
CA TYR A 167 12.50 32.46 -26.67
C TYR A 167 13.86 33.19 -26.58
N ARG A 168 14.09 34.20 -27.44
CA ARG A 168 15.38 34.85 -27.60
C ARG A 168 15.28 36.37 -27.43
N LEU A 169 16.38 36.98 -26.96
CA LEU A 169 16.52 38.43 -26.83
C LEU A 169 17.23 39.02 -28.06
N LYS A 170 16.63 40.01 -28.74
CA LYS A 170 17.23 40.77 -29.84
C LYS A 170 16.95 42.26 -29.63
N ASP A 171 18.04 43.07 -29.55
CA ASP A 171 17.96 44.53 -29.37
C ASP A 171 17.09 44.96 -28.17
N GLY A 172 17.09 44.15 -27.08
CA GLY A 172 16.33 44.38 -25.84
C GLY A 172 14.87 43.95 -25.89
N ALA A 173 14.37 43.41 -27.01
CA ALA A 173 13.03 42.85 -27.13
C ALA A 173 13.10 41.33 -27.29
N VAL A 174 12.10 40.63 -26.69
CA VAL A 174 11.94 39.17 -26.90
C VAL A 174 11.43 38.94 -28.31
N VAL A 175 12.05 38.00 -29.00
CA VAL A 175 11.67 37.52 -30.33
C VAL A 175 11.41 36.03 -30.23
N ASP A 176 10.19 35.62 -30.53
CA ASP A 176 9.86 34.21 -30.70
C ASP A 176 10.24 33.77 -32.11
N THR A 177 11.31 32.98 -32.21
CA THR A 177 11.82 32.51 -33.51
C THR A 177 11.01 31.35 -34.10
N SER A 178 10.13 30.73 -33.33
CA SER A 178 9.23 29.65 -33.81
C SER A 178 8.17 30.14 -34.79
N LEU A 179 7.84 31.43 -34.74
CA LEU A 179 6.87 32.07 -35.63
C LEU A 179 7.44 32.62 -36.95
N GLN A 180 8.75 32.53 -37.11
CA GLN A 180 9.41 32.98 -38.36
C GLN A 180 9.45 31.82 -39.37
N THR A 181 8.41 31.67 -40.17
CA THR A 181 8.46 30.95 -41.44
C THR A 181 9.56 31.56 -42.29
N GLU A 182 10.37 30.71 -42.96
CA GLU A 182 11.44 31.09 -43.88
C GLU A 182 10.97 32.15 -44.88
N GLU A 183 11.14 33.45 -44.59
CA GLU A 183 11.17 34.47 -45.61
C GLU A 183 12.52 34.32 -46.30
N LYS A 184 12.49 33.91 -47.59
CA LYS A 184 13.63 33.88 -48.49
C LYS A 184 14.24 35.29 -48.53
N GLU A 185 15.43 35.44 -47.97
CA GLU A 185 16.23 36.65 -48.09
C GLU A 185 16.54 36.90 -49.56
N ASP A 186 15.86 37.88 -50.15
CA ASP A 186 16.32 38.56 -51.36
C ASP A 186 17.55 39.39 -50.98
N LYS A 187 18.72 38.94 -51.41
CA LYS A 187 19.98 39.65 -51.26
C LYS A 187 19.91 41.00 -51.98
N LYS A 188 19.74 42.07 -51.24
CA LYS A 188 20.15 43.40 -51.61
C LYS A 188 21.22 43.91 -50.65
N ASP A 189 22.37 44.24 -51.25
CA ASP A 189 23.56 44.82 -50.63
C ASP A 189 23.19 46.02 -49.75
N GLY A 190 23.49 45.98 -48.46
CA GLY A 190 23.42 47.09 -47.54
C GLY A 190 23.76 46.58 -46.13
N GLU A 191 24.94 46.89 -45.61
CA GLU A 191 25.43 46.56 -44.27
C GLU A 191 24.43 46.96 -43.20
N ALA A 192 23.59 46.04 -42.74
CA ALA A 192 22.96 46.13 -41.42
C ALA A 192 23.59 45.03 -40.55
N LYS A 193 24.36 45.42 -39.55
CA LYS A 193 24.76 44.56 -38.45
C LYS A 193 23.48 44.10 -37.70
N THR A 194 22.85 43.03 -38.17
CA THR A 194 21.79 42.40 -37.40
C THR A 194 22.43 41.68 -36.18
N GLY A 195 22.21 42.24 -34.98
CA GLY A 195 22.63 41.60 -33.72
C GLY A 195 22.11 40.17 -33.67
N LYS A 196 23.00 39.22 -33.32
CA LYS A 196 22.65 37.83 -33.16
C LYS A 196 21.66 37.71 -31.96
N ALA A 197 20.49 37.10 -32.13
CA ALA A 197 19.55 36.94 -31.03
C ALA A 197 20.16 36.02 -29.94
N THR A 198 20.14 36.46 -28.70
CA THR A 198 20.71 35.75 -27.54
C THR A 198 19.64 34.84 -26.89
N ARG A 199 20.01 33.63 -26.56
CA ARG A 199 19.14 32.71 -25.78
C ARG A 199 18.86 33.32 -24.38
N ILE A 200 17.63 33.29 -23.93
CA ILE A 200 17.23 33.75 -22.60
C ILE A 200 17.13 32.57 -21.63
N LEU A 201 16.42 31.51 -22.03
CA LEU A 201 16.15 30.35 -21.21
C LEU A 201 17.19 29.27 -21.46
N TYR A 202 18.03 29.03 -20.47
CA TYR A 202 19.00 27.94 -20.47
C TYR A 202 18.36 26.76 -19.71
N LEU A 203 17.54 25.99 -20.45
CA LEU A 203 16.88 24.80 -19.96
C LEU A 203 17.44 23.57 -20.64
N THR A 204 17.53 22.49 -19.88
CA THR A 204 17.87 21.14 -20.33
C THR A 204 16.88 20.14 -19.73
N SER A 205 16.80 18.93 -20.31
CA SER A 205 16.07 17.84 -19.71
C SER A 205 16.99 16.68 -19.37
N GLU A 206 16.74 16.06 -18.25
CA GLU A 206 17.44 14.87 -17.79
C GLU A 206 16.45 13.72 -17.65
N GLN A 207 16.80 12.56 -18.19
CA GLN A 207 15.98 11.38 -18.08
C GLN A 207 15.96 10.90 -16.62
N ALA A 208 14.76 10.57 -16.13
CA ALA A 208 14.52 10.04 -14.80
C ALA A 208 13.50 8.91 -14.86
N ALA A 209 13.38 8.14 -13.80
CA ALA A 209 12.33 7.16 -13.62
C ALA A 209 11.31 7.68 -12.61
N SER A 210 10.03 7.49 -12.90
CA SER A 210 8.94 7.77 -11.97
C SER A 210 8.24 6.49 -11.60
N ARG A 211 8.00 6.28 -10.30
CA ARG A 211 7.23 5.16 -9.77
C ARG A 211 5.77 5.55 -9.64
N THR A 212 4.86 4.67 -10.08
CA THR A 212 3.42 4.91 -10.03
C THR A 212 2.71 3.69 -9.47
N TYR A 213 1.73 3.96 -8.60
CA TYR A 213 0.85 2.97 -7.98
C TYR A 213 -0.58 3.24 -8.47
N PRO A 214 -1.06 2.51 -9.51
CA PRO A 214 -2.29 2.85 -10.22
C PRO A 214 -3.56 2.82 -9.38
N TYR A 215 -3.54 2.13 -8.24
CA TYR A 215 -4.70 1.95 -7.37
C TYR A 215 -4.62 2.77 -6.07
N GLY A 216 -3.70 3.73 -5.98
CA GLY A 216 -3.58 4.64 -4.83
C GLY A 216 -3.39 3.88 -3.52
N GLU A 217 -4.31 4.06 -2.57
CA GLU A 217 -4.21 3.50 -1.22
C GLU A 217 -4.30 1.98 -1.13
N PHE A 218 -4.79 1.31 -2.19
CA PHE A 218 -4.96 -0.14 -2.21
C PHE A 218 -3.65 -0.88 -1.93
N LEU A 219 -3.65 -1.76 -0.92
CA LEU A 219 -2.50 -2.57 -0.51
C LEU A 219 -1.25 -1.74 -0.13
N ALA A 220 -1.41 -0.45 0.18
CA ALA A 220 -0.31 0.49 0.36
C ALA A 220 0.70 0.07 1.44
N SER A 221 0.25 -0.45 2.58
CA SER A 221 1.12 -0.90 3.68
C SER A 221 1.97 -2.12 3.35
N VAL A 222 1.59 -2.91 2.33
CA VAL A 222 2.35 -4.05 1.81
C VAL A 222 3.28 -3.61 0.68
N LEU A 223 2.76 -2.88 -0.31
CA LEU A 223 3.57 -2.37 -1.42
C LEU A 223 4.68 -1.43 -0.91
N GLY A 224 4.32 -0.53 -0.01
CA GLY A 224 5.20 0.55 0.41
C GLY A 224 5.31 1.63 -0.66
N PHE A 225 6.39 2.39 -0.62
CA PHE A 225 6.66 3.47 -1.59
C PHE A 225 8.15 3.69 -1.77
N CYS A 226 8.51 4.41 -2.84
CA CYS A 226 9.87 4.85 -3.12
C CYS A 226 10.10 6.30 -2.69
N ASN A 227 11.32 6.60 -2.28
CA ASN A 227 11.79 7.96 -2.09
C ASN A 227 11.91 8.69 -3.44
N GLU A 228 12.17 9.99 -3.38
CA GLU A 228 12.37 10.83 -4.58
C GLU A 228 13.61 10.44 -5.41
N ASP A 229 14.56 9.73 -4.83
CA ASP A 229 15.75 9.18 -5.50
C ASP A 229 15.50 7.81 -6.15
N GLY A 230 14.28 7.25 -6.01
CA GLY A 230 13.89 5.95 -6.54
C GLY A 230 14.22 4.77 -5.64
N SER A 231 14.84 4.97 -4.47
CA SER A 231 15.10 3.91 -3.49
C SER A 231 13.81 3.52 -2.74
N GLY A 232 13.66 2.24 -2.41
CA GLY A 232 12.54 1.74 -1.63
C GLY A 232 12.57 2.22 -0.17
N ALA A 233 11.47 2.86 0.29
CA ALA A 233 11.38 3.42 1.64
C ALA A 233 10.64 2.49 2.61
N TYR A 234 9.53 1.88 2.20
CA TYR A 234 8.67 1.00 3.00
C TYR A 234 8.18 -0.19 2.17
N GLY A 235 7.58 -1.17 2.83
CA GLY A 235 6.94 -2.33 2.21
C GLY A 235 7.86 -3.16 1.32
N LEU A 236 7.27 -3.81 0.30
CA LEU A 236 7.99 -4.62 -0.69
C LEU A 236 9.02 -3.81 -1.46
N GLU A 237 8.73 -2.52 -1.72
CA GLU A 237 9.67 -1.61 -2.37
C GLU A 237 11.01 -1.54 -1.61
N LYS A 238 10.96 -1.56 -0.27
CA LYS A 238 12.15 -1.57 0.57
C LYS A 238 12.79 -2.95 0.70
N TYR A 239 11.96 -3.98 0.92
CA TYR A 239 12.48 -5.33 1.16
C TYR A 239 13.19 -5.89 -0.06
N TYR A 240 12.63 -5.66 -1.24
CA TYR A 240 13.17 -6.11 -2.53
C TYR A 240 13.86 -4.98 -3.33
N ASP A 241 14.38 -3.95 -2.65
CA ASP A 241 14.96 -2.78 -3.31
C ASP A 241 16.05 -3.16 -4.31
N GLU A 242 17.01 -4.03 -3.92
CA GLU A 242 18.08 -4.50 -4.79
C GLU A 242 17.57 -5.27 -6.02
N THR A 243 16.48 -6.02 -5.87
CA THR A 243 15.85 -6.80 -6.95
C THR A 243 15.10 -5.89 -7.93
N LEU A 244 14.36 -4.92 -7.36
CA LEU A 244 13.52 -4.01 -8.12
C LEU A 244 14.31 -2.89 -8.82
N ALA A 245 15.38 -2.37 -8.20
CA ALA A 245 16.05 -1.15 -8.66
C ALA A 245 16.75 -1.27 -10.01
N GLY A 246 17.21 -2.47 -10.39
CA GLY A 246 18.02 -2.68 -11.58
C GLY A 246 19.43 -2.07 -11.47
N THR A 247 20.10 -1.95 -12.60
CA THR A 247 21.45 -1.37 -12.66
C THR A 247 21.44 -0.19 -13.64
N PRO A 248 21.73 1.04 -13.17
CA PRO A 248 21.79 2.20 -14.06
C PRO A 248 22.83 2.04 -15.16
N GLY A 249 22.48 2.48 -16.34
CA GLY A 249 23.38 2.62 -17.47
C GLY A 249 24.19 3.91 -17.41
N ARG A 250 25.08 4.08 -18.35
CA ARG A 250 25.96 5.25 -18.45
C ARG A 250 26.14 5.65 -19.92
N SER A 251 26.00 6.93 -20.21
CA SER A 251 26.29 7.49 -21.52
C SER A 251 27.38 8.54 -21.38
N VAL A 252 28.51 8.32 -22.05
CA VAL A 252 29.60 9.28 -22.11
C VAL A 252 29.63 9.84 -23.54
N ALA A 253 29.29 11.10 -23.69
CA ALA A 253 29.25 11.78 -25.00
C ALA A 253 30.16 13.00 -24.99
N GLU A 254 30.82 13.24 -26.15
CA GLU A 254 31.51 14.51 -26.36
C GLU A 254 30.50 15.63 -26.58
N THR A 255 30.61 16.72 -25.82
CA THR A 255 29.74 17.89 -25.91
C THR A 255 30.50 19.14 -26.34
N ASP A 256 29.77 20.08 -26.92
CA ASP A 256 30.28 21.41 -27.19
C ASP A 256 30.40 22.29 -25.94
N ALA A 257 30.83 23.52 -26.06
CA ALA A 257 30.96 24.47 -24.97
C ALA A 257 29.61 24.84 -24.30
N TYR A 258 28.50 24.46 -24.87
CA TYR A 258 27.15 24.68 -24.40
C TYR A 258 26.52 23.42 -23.81
N GLY A 259 27.25 22.29 -23.83
CA GLY A 259 26.79 21.02 -23.32
C GLY A 259 25.93 20.20 -24.29
N ASP A 260 25.82 20.61 -25.54
CA ASP A 260 25.10 19.87 -26.58
C ASP A 260 26.00 18.78 -27.17
N PRO A 261 25.49 17.58 -27.47
CA PRO A 261 26.26 16.50 -28.07
C PRO A 261 26.83 16.89 -29.42
N LEU A 262 28.13 16.63 -29.64
CA LEU A 262 28.75 16.88 -30.92
C LEU A 262 28.25 15.87 -31.97
N ALA A 263 27.82 16.36 -33.14
CA ALA A 263 27.28 15.53 -34.21
C ALA A 263 28.28 14.49 -34.76
N SER A 264 29.58 14.65 -34.46
CA SER A 264 30.67 13.75 -34.85
C SER A 264 31.22 12.90 -33.67
N GLY A 265 30.72 13.09 -32.43
CA GLY A 265 31.18 12.37 -31.25
C GLY A 265 30.58 10.96 -31.20
N GLN A 266 31.41 9.94 -30.99
CA GLN A 266 30.92 8.61 -30.63
C GLN A 266 30.52 8.67 -29.14
N ALA A 267 29.25 8.45 -28.86
CA ALA A 267 28.83 8.21 -27.48
C ALA A 267 29.14 6.76 -27.09
N ASP A 268 29.86 6.58 -26.00
CA ASP A 268 30.02 5.26 -25.37
C ASP A 268 28.82 5.05 -24.45
N VAL A 269 27.88 4.17 -24.87
CA VAL A 269 26.64 3.93 -24.17
C VAL A 269 26.66 2.53 -23.58
N HIS A 270 26.63 2.46 -22.27
CA HIS A 270 26.30 1.26 -21.54
C HIS A 270 24.81 1.33 -21.17
N GLU A 271 24.01 0.46 -21.74
CA GLU A 271 22.57 0.44 -21.48
C GLU A 271 22.26 0.10 -20.02
N ALA A 272 21.18 0.67 -19.48
CA ALA A 272 20.65 0.30 -18.18
C ALA A 272 20.07 -1.13 -18.22
N ILE A 273 20.19 -1.83 -17.12
CA ILE A 273 19.54 -3.13 -16.90
C ILE A 273 18.36 -2.89 -15.95
N ASP A 274 17.16 -3.04 -16.48
CA ASP A 274 15.95 -2.85 -15.67
C ASP A 274 15.86 -3.87 -14.54
N GLY A 275 15.15 -3.49 -13.46
CA GLY A 275 14.93 -4.36 -12.32
C GLY A 275 14.00 -5.53 -12.64
N SER A 276 14.07 -6.57 -11.82
CA SER A 276 13.21 -7.74 -11.92
C SER A 276 11.84 -7.45 -11.34
N ASN A 277 10.79 -8.09 -11.88
CA ASN A 277 9.42 -7.96 -11.43
C ASN A 277 9.13 -8.88 -10.25
N LEU A 278 8.20 -8.47 -9.39
CA LEU A 278 7.64 -9.30 -8.32
C LEU A 278 6.24 -9.75 -8.71
N ASN A 279 5.97 -11.03 -8.60
CA ASN A 279 4.64 -11.62 -8.70
C ASN A 279 4.22 -12.03 -7.29
N LEU A 280 3.12 -11.45 -6.81
CA LEU A 280 2.68 -11.62 -5.42
C LEU A 280 1.75 -12.83 -5.28
N THR A 281 1.63 -13.31 -4.05
CA THR A 281 0.57 -14.25 -3.65
C THR A 281 -0.77 -13.55 -3.42
N ILE A 282 -0.76 -12.23 -3.28
CA ILE A 282 -1.95 -11.41 -3.05
C ILE A 282 -2.91 -11.51 -4.22
N ASP A 283 -4.14 -11.91 -3.91
CA ASP A 283 -5.28 -11.85 -4.84
C ASP A 283 -5.99 -10.50 -4.66
N GLU A 284 -6.01 -9.70 -5.71
CA GLU A 284 -6.58 -8.34 -5.64
C GLU A 284 -8.09 -8.31 -5.37
N ASN A 285 -8.81 -9.39 -5.69
CA ASN A 285 -10.24 -9.46 -5.40
C ASN A 285 -10.45 -9.80 -3.92
N VAL A 286 -9.70 -10.77 -3.39
CA VAL A 286 -9.72 -11.11 -1.96
C VAL A 286 -9.29 -9.90 -1.13
N GLN A 287 -8.22 -9.21 -1.53
CA GLN A 287 -7.74 -8.01 -0.87
C GLN A 287 -8.80 -6.90 -0.85
N SER A 288 -9.46 -6.67 -1.99
CA SER A 288 -10.51 -5.64 -2.09
C SER A 288 -11.70 -5.93 -1.18
N ILE A 289 -12.14 -7.20 -1.12
CA ILE A 289 -13.22 -7.64 -0.23
C ILE A 289 -12.82 -7.43 1.24
N VAL A 290 -11.59 -7.81 1.59
CA VAL A 290 -11.07 -7.65 2.95
C VAL A 290 -11.00 -6.18 3.35
N GLU A 291 -10.48 -5.31 2.49
CA GLU A 291 -10.40 -3.87 2.75
C GLU A 291 -11.79 -3.23 2.87
N GLU A 292 -12.74 -3.62 2.04
CA GLU A 292 -14.12 -3.13 2.09
C GLU A 292 -14.78 -3.44 3.44
N TYR A 293 -14.81 -4.71 3.85
CA TYR A 293 -15.44 -5.10 5.11
C TYR A 293 -14.69 -4.61 6.36
N LEU A 294 -13.38 -4.49 6.28
CA LEU A 294 -12.60 -3.93 7.36
C LEU A 294 -12.86 -2.42 7.53
N THR A 295 -12.95 -1.68 6.42
CA THR A 295 -13.29 -0.25 6.42
C THR A 295 -14.71 -0.02 6.95
N GLU A 296 -15.65 -0.84 6.52
CA GLU A 296 -17.02 -0.82 7.05
C GLU A 296 -17.04 -1.08 8.57
N ALA A 297 -16.29 -2.08 9.03
CA ALA A 297 -16.21 -2.41 10.44
C ALA A 297 -15.60 -1.26 11.27
N MET A 298 -14.52 -0.64 10.78
CA MET A 298 -13.90 0.51 11.45
C MET A 298 -14.87 1.67 11.64
N SER A 299 -15.66 1.95 10.62
CA SER A 299 -16.70 2.99 10.67
C SER A 299 -17.85 2.59 11.57
N THR A 300 -18.40 1.36 11.42
CA THR A 300 -19.57 0.88 12.15
C THR A 300 -19.32 0.81 13.64
N PHE A 301 -18.14 0.36 14.06
CA PHE A 301 -17.79 0.20 15.47
C PHE A 301 -16.97 1.35 16.03
N THR A 302 -16.79 2.42 15.25
CA THR A 302 -16.02 3.61 15.64
C THR A 302 -14.66 3.21 16.22
N VAL A 303 -13.88 2.49 15.44
CA VAL A 303 -12.58 1.97 15.88
C VAL A 303 -11.57 3.11 15.94
N HIS A 304 -11.06 3.43 17.13
CA HIS A 304 -10.08 4.50 17.32
C HIS A 304 -8.64 4.03 17.12
N GLY A 305 -8.34 2.77 17.36
CA GLY A 305 -7.01 2.19 17.16
C GLY A 305 -6.78 1.82 15.68
N ARG A 306 -6.67 0.55 15.41
CA ARG A 306 -6.39 0.01 14.06
C ARG A 306 -7.37 -1.06 13.66
N GLY A 307 -7.54 -1.23 12.34
CA GLY A 307 -8.12 -2.41 11.72
C GLY A 307 -7.02 -3.23 11.04
N SER A 308 -6.95 -4.51 11.32
CA SER A 308 -6.00 -5.44 10.69
C SER A 308 -6.72 -6.69 10.23
N ALA A 309 -6.38 -7.18 9.05
CA ALA A 309 -6.89 -8.45 8.54
C ALA A 309 -5.84 -9.18 7.72
N ILE A 310 -5.85 -10.50 7.81
CA ILE A 310 -4.94 -11.42 7.10
C ILE A 310 -5.79 -12.56 6.55
N VAL A 311 -5.62 -12.88 5.27
CA VAL A 311 -6.10 -14.11 4.66
C VAL A 311 -4.88 -14.90 4.19
N MET A 312 -4.69 -16.09 4.74
CA MET A 312 -3.49 -16.89 4.50
C MET A 312 -3.87 -18.31 4.08
N ASN A 313 -3.18 -18.85 3.09
CA ASN A 313 -3.21 -20.28 2.79
C ASN A 313 -2.48 -21.04 3.92
N VAL A 314 -3.21 -21.85 4.66
CA VAL A 314 -2.68 -22.53 5.86
C VAL A 314 -1.61 -23.56 5.54
N LYS A 315 -1.64 -24.18 4.34
CA LYS A 315 -0.71 -25.24 3.93
C LYS A 315 0.64 -24.69 3.48
N THR A 316 0.64 -23.51 2.84
CA THR A 316 1.84 -22.95 2.23
C THR A 316 2.41 -21.75 2.98
N GLY A 317 1.59 -21.02 3.70
CA GLY A 317 1.93 -19.71 4.28
C GLY A 317 1.79 -18.52 3.30
N ALA A 318 1.30 -18.76 2.08
CA ALA A 318 1.04 -17.72 1.10
C ALA A 318 -0.04 -16.75 1.60
N ILE A 319 0.25 -15.47 1.57
CA ILE A 319 -0.69 -14.42 1.98
C ILE A 319 -1.55 -14.03 0.77
N LEU A 320 -2.86 -14.32 0.85
CA LEU A 320 -3.81 -13.97 -0.20
C LEU A 320 -4.34 -12.54 -0.06
N ALA A 321 -4.43 -12.04 1.17
CA ALA A 321 -4.76 -10.65 1.48
C ALA A 321 -4.13 -10.23 2.81
N MET A 322 -3.73 -8.96 2.90
CA MET A 322 -3.21 -8.36 4.12
C MET A 322 -3.58 -6.89 4.18
N ALA A 323 -4.57 -6.56 4.98
CA ALA A 323 -5.02 -5.19 5.19
C ALA A 323 -4.55 -4.64 6.54
N SER A 324 -4.11 -3.40 6.53
CA SER A 324 -3.76 -2.62 7.71
C SER A 324 -4.32 -1.22 7.50
N LEU A 325 -5.47 -0.93 8.07
CA LEU A 325 -6.09 0.38 8.00
C LEU A 325 -5.59 1.23 9.19
N GLU A 326 -5.23 2.45 9.00
CA GLU A 326 -5.43 3.38 7.89
C GLU A 326 -4.38 3.21 6.82
N GLN A 327 -4.78 3.55 5.61
CA GLN A 327 -3.92 3.49 4.44
C GLN A 327 -3.45 4.89 4.03
N PHE A 328 -2.48 4.96 3.15
CA PHE A 328 -1.94 6.19 2.55
C PHE A 328 -1.82 5.99 1.04
N ASP A 329 -1.75 7.09 0.27
CA ASP A 329 -1.44 6.98 -1.15
C ASP A 329 0.08 6.88 -1.35
N PRO A 330 0.61 5.75 -1.86
CA PRO A 330 2.04 5.61 -2.18
C PRO A 330 2.57 6.61 -3.20
N ASN A 331 1.68 7.22 -4.01
CA ASN A 331 2.05 8.29 -4.94
C ASN A 331 2.27 9.63 -4.22
N ASP A 332 1.64 9.83 -3.06
CA ASP A 332 1.84 10.99 -2.16
C ASP A 332 1.92 10.55 -0.69
N PRO A 333 2.97 9.85 -0.30
CA PRO A 333 3.06 9.25 1.04
C PRO A 333 3.18 10.28 2.17
N LYS A 334 3.46 11.53 1.86
CA LYS A 334 3.63 12.60 2.85
C LYS A 334 2.30 13.20 3.30
N THR A 335 1.24 13.05 2.52
CA THR A 335 -0.10 13.50 2.89
C THR A 335 -0.72 12.56 3.91
N ILE A 336 -1.27 13.11 4.97
CA ILE A 336 -2.02 12.35 5.98
C ILE A 336 -3.45 12.22 5.48
N THR A 337 -3.90 10.98 5.33
CA THR A 337 -5.24 10.68 4.81
C THR A 337 -6.32 10.71 5.89
N ASP A 338 -5.96 10.49 7.17
CA ASP A 338 -6.91 10.47 8.28
C ASP A 338 -7.55 11.85 8.52
N PRO A 339 -8.89 12.00 8.38
CA PRO A 339 -9.57 13.28 8.56
C PRO A 339 -9.49 13.81 10.00
N LYS A 340 -9.55 12.93 11.01
CA LYS A 340 -9.50 13.34 12.42
C LYS A 340 -8.13 13.87 12.78
N MET A 341 -7.06 13.26 12.24
CA MET A 341 -5.71 13.77 12.43
C MET A 341 -5.53 15.17 11.81
N ASN A 342 -6.05 15.36 10.60
CA ASN A 342 -6.02 16.67 9.95
C ASN A 342 -6.81 17.72 10.73
N GLU A 343 -7.93 17.35 11.36
CA GLU A 343 -8.68 18.22 12.27
C GLU A 343 -7.84 18.61 13.49
N ILE A 344 -7.19 17.62 14.14
CA ILE A 344 -6.34 17.84 15.33
C ILE A 344 -5.16 18.75 14.99
N LEU A 345 -4.48 18.52 13.86
CA LEU A 345 -3.35 19.33 13.42
C LEU A 345 -3.72 20.80 13.10
N ALA A 346 -4.99 21.07 12.83
CA ALA A 346 -5.48 22.42 12.61
C ALA A 346 -5.86 23.16 13.92
N LYS A 347 -5.94 22.45 15.06
CA LYS A 347 -6.30 23.02 16.37
C LYS A 347 -5.08 23.65 17.03
N THR A 348 -5.30 24.72 17.80
CA THR A 348 -4.30 25.31 18.70
C THR A 348 -4.34 24.73 20.10
N GLU A 349 -5.47 24.15 20.47
CA GLU A 349 -5.70 23.42 21.72
C GLU A 349 -6.45 22.14 21.38
N ILE A 350 -6.07 21.05 22.02
CA ILE A 350 -6.72 19.75 21.86
C ILE A 350 -7.42 19.38 23.16
N ASP A 351 -8.56 18.74 23.06
CA ASP A 351 -9.35 18.31 24.20
C ASP A 351 -9.01 16.85 24.62
N ALA A 352 -9.67 16.39 25.68
CA ALA A 352 -9.44 15.03 26.20
C ALA A 352 -9.86 13.94 25.21
N GLU A 353 -10.81 14.21 24.30
CA GLU A 353 -11.23 13.26 23.26
C GLU A 353 -10.17 13.14 22.18
N ASP A 354 -9.58 14.26 21.77
CA ASP A 354 -8.45 14.28 20.82
C ASP A 354 -7.24 13.52 21.38
N ILE A 355 -6.92 13.75 22.68
CA ILE A 355 -5.82 13.05 23.34
C ILE A 355 -6.09 11.55 23.38
N ASP A 356 -7.28 11.14 23.78
CA ASP A 356 -7.68 9.73 23.84
C ASP A 356 -7.60 9.06 22.47
N TRP A 357 -8.02 9.77 21.40
CA TRP A 357 -7.90 9.30 20.03
C TRP A 357 -6.42 9.14 19.59
N LEU A 358 -5.57 10.12 19.89
CA LEU A 358 -4.14 10.06 19.60
C LEU A 358 -3.46 8.91 20.35
N GLU A 359 -3.78 8.72 21.63
CA GLU A 359 -3.25 7.62 22.45
C GLU A 359 -3.63 6.25 21.91
N SER A 360 -4.82 6.11 21.31
CA SER A 360 -5.24 4.87 20.66
C SER A 360 -4.39 4.52 19.44
N ARG A 361 -3.91 5.54 18.74
CA ARG A 361 -3.15 5.43 17.48
C ARG A 361 -1.64 5.37 17.66
N LEU A 362 -1.12 6.22 18.53
CA LEU A 362 0.31 6.46 18.67
C LEU A 362 0.87 5.91 19.98
N GLY A 363 -0.02 5.50 20.90
CA GLY A 363 0.34 5.02 22.22
C GLY A 363 0.40 6.12 23.28
N GLU A 364 -0.10 5.82 24.47
CA GLU A 364 -0.26 6.76 25.59
C GLU A 364 1.06 7.49 25.95
N LYS A 365 2.16 6.74 26.04
CA LYS A 365 3.45 7.31 26.42
C LYS A 365 3.95 8.32 25.39
N ALA A 366 3.86 7.98 24.11
CA ALA A 366 4.36 8.82 23.02
C ALA A 366 3.57 10.14 22.92
N VAL A 367 2.25 10.06 23.13
CA VAL A 367 1.38 11.24 23.12
C VAL A 367 1.66 12.12 24.34
N LYS A 368 1.82 11.56 25.53
CA LYS A 368 2.18 12.30 26.76
C LYS A 368 3.52 13.00 26.67
N ASP A 369 4.50 12.38 26.00
CA ASP A 369 5.83 12.97 25.82
C ASP A 369 5.79 14.24 24.92
N ILE A 370 4.78 14.37 24.06
CA ILE A 370 4.65 15.47 23.10
C ILE A 370 3.64 16.51 23.58
N ILE A 371 2.51 16.09 24.16
CA ILE A 371 1.40 16.96 24.49
C ILE A 371 1.31 17.12 26.01
N ALA A 372 1.72 18.27 26.51
CA ALA A 372 1.53 18.60 27.91
C ALA A 372 0.12 19.20 28.11
N ASP A 373 -0.69 18.57 28.91
CA ASP A 373 -1.99 19.06 29.39
C ASP A 373 -3.01 19.41 28.29
N GLY A 374 -2.93 18.75 27.14
CA GLY A 374 -3.86 18.96 26.03
C GLY A 374 -3.66 20.22 25.21
N ILE A 375 -2.54 20.91 25.39
CA ILE A 375 -2.17 22.13 24.66
C ILE A 375 -1.02 21.80 23.71
N ILE A 376 -1.19 22.12 22.43
CA ILE A 376 -0.09 22.13 21.47
C ILE A 376 0.77 23.38 21.75
N SER A 377 2.10 23.21 21.97
CA SER A 377 3.01 24.27 22.37
C SER A 377 2.94 25.52 21.48
N HIS A 378 3.36 26.62 22.05
CA HIS A 378 3.41 27.91 21.38
C HIS A 378 4.69 28.14 20.57
N GLU A 379 5.66 27.21 20.60
CA GLU A 379 6.80 27.29 19.70
C GLU A 379 6.33 27.08 18.25
N LYS A 380 6.53 28.14 17.45
CA LYS A 380 6.14 28.13 16.06
C LYS A 380 7.28 27.58 15.21
N THR A 381 6.94 26.64 14.36
CA THR A 381 7.82 26.13 13.29
C THR A 381 7.06 26.22 11.97
N THR A 382 7.75 26.01 10.88
CA THR A 382 7.11 26.03 9.56
C THR A 382 6.90 24.59 9.10
N ASN A 383 5.64 24.23 8.83
CA ASN A 383 5.31 22.92 8.27
C ASN A 383 5.75 22.82 6.80
N GLU A 384 5.59 21.64 6.21
CA GLU A 384 5.96 21.39 4.80
C GLU A 384 5.19 22.23 3.79
N LYS A 385 4.02 22.76 4.17
CA LYS A 385 3.21 23.69 3.33
C LYS A 385 3.66 25.14 3.47
N GLY A 386 4.64 25.43 4.33
CA GLY A 386 5.13 26.78 4.58
C GLY A 386 4.28 27.59 5.57
N GLU A 387 3.35 26.93 6.28
CA GLU A 387 2.49 27.54 7.30
C GLU A 387 3.18 27.52 8.67
N GLU A 388 3.00 28.56 9.47
CA GLU A 388 3.46 28.54 10.87
C GLU A 388 2.53 27.65 11.70
N VAL A 389 3.10 26.58 12.26
CA VAL A 389 2.42 25.63 13.14
C VAL A 389 3.23 25.42 14.42
N SER A 390 2.65 24.79 15.44
CA SER A 390 3.38 24.44 16.65
C SER A 390 4.44 23.35 16.38
N SER A 391 5.48 23.29 17.21
CA SER A 391 6.50 22.24 17.09
C SER A 391 5.90 20.84 17.34
N GLU A 392 4.96 20.73 18.26
CA GLU A 392 4.25 19.49 18.59
C GLU A 392 3.35 19.05 17.44
N ALA A 393 2.66 19.96 16.76
CA ALA A 393 1.89 19.63 15.57
C ALA A 393 2.78 19.05 14.47
N THR A 394 4.00 19.56 14.30
CA THR A 394 4.98 19.01 13.35
C THR A 394 5.47 17.63 13.77
N GLN A 395 5.70 17.39 15.06
CA GLN A 395 6.08 16.07 15.58
C GLN A 395 4.94 15.07 15.43
N LEU A 396 3.71 15.43 15.80
CA LEU A 396 2.52 14.60 15.63
C LEU A 396 2.30 14.24 14.16
N GLN A 397 2.49 15.21 13.25
CA GLN A 397 2.42 14.95 11.81
C GLN A 397 3.45 13.91 11.36
N GLY A 398 4.69 14.01 11.82
CA GLY A 398 5.74 13.04 11.53
C GLY A 398 5.41 11.65 12.06
N MET A 399 4.95 11.55 13.32
CA MET A 399 4.56 10.27 13.93
C MET A 399 3.38 9.64 13.21
N MET A 400 2.38 10.42 12.83
CA MET A 400 1.21 9.90 12.14
C MET A 400 1.54 9.39 10.74
N ARG A 401 2.42 10.09 10.02
CA ARG A 401 2.98 9.60 8.75
C ARG A 401 3.66 8.26 8.92
N GLU A 402 4.53 8.14 9.91
CA GLU A 402 5.19 6.88 10.18
C GLU A 402 4.19 5.77 10.56
N ALA A 403 3.16 6.10 11.34
CA ALA A 403 2.12 5.16 11.72
C ALA A 403 1.29 4.66 10.52
N GLN A 404 0.95 5.52 9.57
CA GLN A 404 0.20 5.11 8.36
C GLN A 404 1.03 4.31 7.37
N TRP A 405 2.38 4.49 7.34
CA TRP A 405 3.27 3.72 6.45
C TRP A 405 3.52 2.30 6.93
N LYS A 406 3.38 2.03 8.24
CA LYS A 406 3.67 0.73 8.84
C LYS A 406 2.60 -0.30 8.51
N ASN A 407 3.03 -1.50 8.17
CA ASN A 407 2.13 -2.66 8.15
C ASN A 407 1.93 -3.18 9.59
N LYS A 408 0.83 -2.79 10.20
CA LYS A 408 0.55 -3.07 11.62
C LYS A 408 0.32 -4.55 11.90
N ASN A 409 0.11 -5.38 10.88
CA ASN A 409 0.02 -6.84 11.04
C ASN A 409 1.34 -7.47 11.50
N ILE A 410 2.48 -6.81 11.22
CA ILE A 410 3.81 -7.35 11.52
C ILE A 410 4.65 -6.43 12.42
N THR A 411 4.28 -5.15 12.53
CA THR A 411 5.09 -4.15 13.25
C THR A 411 4.57 -3.83 14.64
N GLU A 412 3.28 -4.06 14.90
CA GLU A 412 2.64 -3.68 16.16
C GLU A 412 2.10 -4.87 16.90
N LEU A 413 2.27 -4.84 18.21
CA LEU A 413 1.79 -5.89 19.11
C LEU A 413 0.32 -5.68 19.49
N TYR A 414 -0.34 -6.77 19.83
CA TYR A 414 -1.68 -6.79 20.41
C TYR A 414 -1.80 -7.90 21.43
N MET A 415 -2.77 -7.80 22.33
CA MET A 415 -3.09 -8.86 23.30
C MET A 415 -4.11 -9.81 22.67
N PRO A 416 -3.77 -11.10 22.45
CA PRO A 416 -4.63 -12.02 21.68
C PRO A 416 -5.91 -12.42 22.40
N GLY A 417 -5.94 -12.29 23.72
CA GLY A 417 -7.10 -12.72 24.51
C GLY A 417 -7.43 -14.20 24.24
N SER A 418 -8.70 -14.51 24.23
CA SER A 418 -9.17 -15.90 24.17
C SER A 418 -8.82 -16.68 22.90
N VAL A 419 -8.28 -16.05 21.84
CA VAL A 419 -7.70 -16.82 20.70
C VAL A 419 -6.50 -17.65 21.18
N PHE A 420 -5.73 -17.13 22.13
CA PHE A 420 -4.57 -17.82 22.71
C PHE A 420 -4.91 -19.11 23.46
N LYS A 421 -6.18 -19.31 23.85
CA LYS A 421 -6.68 -20.58 24.43
C LYS A 421 -6.48 -21.79 23.51
N LEU A 422 -6.43 -21.55 22.19
CA LEU A 422 -6.07 -22.60 21.23
C LEU A 422 -4.65 -23.10 21.46
N ILE A 423 -3.73 -22.23 21.83
CA ILE A 423 -2.34 -22.60 22.13
C ILE A 423 -2.25 -23.37 23.43
N THR A 424 -2.99 -22.94 24.46
CA THR A 424 -3.05 -23.63 25.74
C THR A 424 -3.68 -25.05 25.61
N ALA A 425 -4.75 -25.17 24.82
CA ALA A 425 -5.37 -26.43 24.49
C ALA A 425 -4.43 -27.34 23.70
N SER A 426 -3.73 -26.77 22.70
CA SER A 426 -2.70 -27.49 21.92
C SER A 426 -1.63 -28.09 22.83
N ALA A 427 -1.08 -27.25 23.73
CA ALA A 427 -0.06 -27.68 24.68
C ALA A 427 -0.57 -28.80 25.61
N GLY A 428 -1.81 -28.70 26.06
CA GLY A 428 -2.43 -29.72 26.92
C GLY A 428 -2.56 -31.08 26.27
N LEU A 429 -3.09 -31.08 25.06
CA LEU A 429 -3.33 -32.29 24.28
C LEU A 429 -2.02 -32.93 23.77
N ASP A 430 -1.16 -32.13 23.13
CA ASP A 430 0.03 -32.67 22.46
C ASP A 430 1.11 -33.15 23.43
N SER A 431 1.23 -32.48 24.60
CA SER A 431 2.13 -32.97 25.65
C SER A 431 1.64 -34.26 26.30
N GLY A 432 0.39 -34.66 26.08
CA GLY A 432 -0.23 -35.79 26.73
C GLY A 432 -0.54 -35.60 28.23
N VAL A 433 -0.34 -34.35 28.74
CA VAL A 433 -0.63 -34.03 30.17
C VAL A 433 -2.14 -33.95 30.40
N MET A 434 -2.90 -33.62 29.36
CA MET A 434 -4.36 -33.52 29.39
C MET A 434 -4.97 -34.30 28.22
N SER A 435 -6.22 -34.75 28.42
CA SER A 435 -7.06 -35.29 27.34
C SER A 435 -8.20 -34.34 26.99
N ALA A 436 -8.83 -34.53 25.83
CA ALA A 436 -9.97 -33.72 25.40
C ALA A 436 -11.17 -33.81 26.36
N GLU A 437 -11.33 -34.98 27.00
CA GLU A 437 -12.40 -35.26 27.96
C GLU A 437 -12.07 -34.81 29.41
N GLN A 438 -10.85 -34.26 29.62
CA GLN A 438 -10.48 -33.69 30.93
C GLN A 438 -11.47 -32.61 31.35
N THR A 439 -12.11 -32.81 32.48
CA THR A 439 -13.07 -31.82 33.00
C THR A 439 -12.45 -30.96 34.12
N PHE A 440 -12.84 -29.69 34.14
CA PHE A 440 -12.61 -28.76 35.25
C PHE A 440 -13.92 -28.03 35.61
N TYR A 441 -14.01 -27.62 36.89
CA TYR A 441 -15.18 -26.93 37.39
C TYR A 441 -15.00 -25.41 37.34
N CYS A 442 -16.01 -24.71 36.83
CA CYS A 442 -16.09 -23.26 36.77
C CYS A 442 -17.26 -22.74 37.61
N ASN A 443 -16.99 -22.02 38.67
CA ASN A 443 -17.99 -21.35 39.51
C ASN A 443 -18.16 -19.86 39.14
N GLY A 444 -17.60 -19.40 38.02
CA GLY A 444 -17.70 -18.02 37.52
C GLY A 444 -16.58 -17.10 38.03
N ASN A 445 -15.90 -17.40 39.11
CA ASN A 445 -14.77 -16.62 39.64
C ASN A 445 -13.73 -17.50 40.36
N LEU A 446 -12.50 -17.01 40.42
CA LEU A 446 -11.40 -17.60 41.14
C LEU A 446 -10.63 -16.48 41.86
N THR A 447 -10.67 -16.45 43.19
CA THR A 447 -9.89 -15.51 43.98
C THR A 447 -8.60 -16.18 44.42
N VAL A 448 -7.48 -15.55 44.11
CA VAL A 448 -6.15 -15.97 44.52
C VAL A 448 -5.66 -15.06 45.65
N ASN A 449 -4.89 -15.60 46.57
CA ASN A 449 -4.40 -14.91 47.77
C ASN A 449 -5.53 -14.26 48.60
N GLU A 450 -6.65 -14.92 48.71
CA GLU A 450 -7.81 -14.46 49.51
C GLU A 450 -7.42 -14.05 50.91
N GLY A 451 -7.77 -12.84 51.31
CA GLY A 451 -7.41 -12.30 52.61
C GLY A 451 -5.97 -11.80 52.73
N SER A 452 -5.18 -11.73 51.66
CA SER A 452 -3.84 -11.17 51.70
C SER A 452 -3.89 -9.64 51.80
N GLU A 453 -3.14 -9.06 52.75
CA GLU A 453 -2.98 -7.59 52.82
C GLU A 453 -2.09 -7.03 51.70
N LEU A 454 -1.31 -7.87 50.99
CA LEU A 454 -0.39 -7.42 49.94
C LEU A 454 -1.06 -7.31 48.60
N TRP A 455 -1.82 -8.33 48.22
CA TRP A 455 -2.67 -8.28 47.01
C TRP A 455 -3.59 -9.51 46.96
N GLU A 456 -4.83 -9.25 46.58
CA GLU A 456 -5.86 -10.24 46.30
C GLU A 456 -6.35 -9.96 44.88
N HIS A 457 -6.45 -10.98 44.05
CA HIS A 457 -6.96 -10.83 42.70
C HIS A 457 -8.01 -11.86 42.39
N THR A 458 -9.09 -11.43 41.77
CA THR A 458 -10.19 -12.29 41.36
C THR A 458 -10.31 -12.37 39.87
N TYR A 459 -10.02 -13.52 39.30
CA TYR A 459 -10.27 -13.85 37.90
C TYR A 459 -11.74 -14.19 37.71
N ARG A 460 -12.31 -13.79 36.58
CA ARG A 460 -13.70 -14.02 36.24
C ARG A 460 -13.86 -14.51 34.82
N CYS A 461 -14.90 -15.35 34.61
CA CYS A 461 -15.39 -15.56 33.26
C CYS A 461 -16.17 -14.33 32.79
N ALA A 462 -16.38 -14.21 31.47
CA ALA A 462 -17.14 -13.12 30.90
C ALA A 462 -18.48 -12.96 31.64
N ASN A 463 -18.84 -11.74 32.03
CA ASN A 463 -20.05 -11.42 32.81
C ASN A 463 -20.20 -12.18 34.12
N GLY A 464 -19.15 -12.85 34.63
CA GLY A 464 -19.24 -13.72 35.81
C GLY A 464 -20.06 -15.00 35.59
N GLU A 465 -20.17 -15.46 34.36
CA GLU A 465 -20.90 -16.67 33.98
C GLU A 465 -20.33 -17.91 34.66
N VAL A 466 -21.21 -18.80 35.11
CA VAL A 466 -20.87 -20.06 35.75
C VAL A 466 -21.09 -21.19 34.75
N HIS A 467 -19.99 -21.88 34.38
CA HIS A 467 -20.04 -22.93 33.35
C HIS A 467 -20.08 -24.34 33.93
N TYR A 468 -19.98 -24.48 35.26
CA TYR A 468 -19.97 -25.75 35.98
C TYR A 468 -18.85 -26.69 35.50
N GLU A 469 -19.07 -27.99 35.54
CA GLU A 469 -18.15 -28.99 35.08
C GLU A 469 -18.24 -29.10 33.56
N GLN A 470 -17.13 -28.90 32.87
CA GLN A 470 -17.05 -28.97 31.39
C GLN A 470 -15.71 -29.52 30.95
N ASP A 471 -15.70 -30.13 29.76
CA ASP A 471 -14.52 -30.60 29.08
C ASP A 471 -13.82 -29.49 28.27
N MET A 472 -12.78 -29.82 27.54
CA MET A 472 -12.01 -28.84 26.74
C MET A 472 -12.87 -28.21 25.63
N ALA A 473 -13.70 -28.99 24.96
CA ALA A 473 -14.59 -28.48 23.91
C ALA A 473 -15.61 -27.48 24.47
N GLY A 474 -16.25 -27.82 25.57
CA GLY A 474 -17.13 -26.90 26.28
C GLY A 474 -16.42 -25.64 26.76
N ALA A 475 -15.19 -25.76 27.25
CA ALA A 475 -14.39 -24.64 27.71
C ALA A 475 -13.98 -23.70 26.58
N LEU A 476 -13.65 -24.20 25.42
CA LEU A 476 -13.38 -23.42 24.22
C LEU A 476 -14.65 -22.73 23.73
N ASN A 477 -15.76 -23.44 23.69
CA ASN A 477 -17.04 -22.90 23.25
C ASN A 477 -17.55 -21.77 24.19
N HIS A 478 -17.53 -21.99 25.50
CA HIS A 478 -17.93 -20.94 26.48
C HIS A 478 -16.80 -19.89 26.68
N SER A 479 -15.64 -20.10 26.09
CA SER A 479 -14.44 -19.26 26.29
C SER A 479 -14.10 -19.09 27.78
N CYS A 480 -14.16 -20.18 28.55
CA CYS A 480 -14.06 -20.19 30.00
C CYS A 480 -12.65 -19.90 30.53
N ASN A 481 -12.42 -18.74 31.13
CA ASN A 481 -11.12 -18.35 31.67
C ASN A 481 -10.66 -19.30 32.80
N LEU A 482 -11.57 -19.67 33.72
CA LEU A 482 -11.23 -20.47 34.88
C LEU A 482 -10.80 -21.90 34.52
N TRP A 483 -11.38 -22.45 33.46
CA TRP A 483 -10.97 -23.75 32.92
C TRP A 483 -9.52 -23.69 32.44
N PHE A 484 -9.18 -22.66 31.68
CA PHE A 484 -7.85 -22.47 31.10
C PHE A 484 -6.78 -22.12 32.13
N ILE A 485 -7.14 -21.44 33.23
CA ILE A 485 -6.24 -21.29 34.39
C ILE A 485 -5.89 -22.66 34.98
N GLN A 486 -6.87 -23.51 35.25
CA GLN A 486 -6.66 -24.87 35.79
C GLN A 486 -5.87 -25.76 34.80
N ALA A 487 -6.09 -25.56 33.49
CA ALA A 487 -5.32 -26.23 32.44
C ALA A 487 -3.84 -25.82 32.50
N ALA A 488 -3.54 -24.53 32.64
CA ALA A 488 -2.16 -24.04 32.72
C ALA A 488 -1.47 -24.49 34.05
N GLU A 489 -2.20 -24.54 35.15
CA GLU A 489 -1.70 -25.14 36.39
C GLU A 489 -1.34 -26.63 36.24
N THR A 490 -2.11 -27.34 35.40
CA THR A 490 -1.85 -28.75 35.08
C THR A 490 -0.63 -28.89 34.17
N LEU A 491 -0.52 -28.06 33.11
CA LEU A 491 0.61 -28.00 32.18
C LEU A 491 1.91 -27.66 32.86
N LYS A 492 1.93 -26.76 33.83
CA LYS A 492 3.09 -26.16 34.49
C LYS A 492 3.84 -25.16 33.53
N PRO A 493 4.53 -24.18 34.12
CA PRO A 493 5.16 -23.09 33.38
C PRO A 493 6.12 -23.54 32.26
N GLN A 494 6.93 -24.57 32.52
CA GLN A 494 7.94 -25.01 31.54
C GLN A 494 7.31 -25.61 30.29
N ILE A 495 6.35 -26.55 30.43
CA ILE A 495 5.69 -27.17 29.27
C ILE A 495 4.92 -26.09 28.47
N PHE A 496 4.21 -25.22 29.19
CA PHE A 496 3.44 -24.16 28.53
C PHE A 496 4.38 -23.23 27.72
N TYR A 497 5.49 -22.80 28.30
CA TYR A 497 6.47 -21.95 27.63
C TYR A 497 7.13 -22.64 26.41
N ASP A 498 7.40 -23.95 26.51
CA ASP A 498 7.95 -24.73 25.40
C ASP A 498 7.03 -24.68 24.16
N TYR A 499 5.70 -24.74 24.37
CA TYR A 499 4.73 -24.57 23.27
C TYR A 499 4.62 -23.13 22.81
N ILE A 500 4.68 -22.12 23.68
CA ILE A 500 4.77 -20.70 23.29
C ILE A 500 5.95 -20.49 22.33
N GLN A 501 7.10 -21.06 22.63
CA GLN A 501 8.28 -21.00 21.75
C GLN A 501 8.09 -21.83 20.48
N ALA A 502 7.50 -23.03 20.60
CA ALA A 502 7.28 -23.91 19.47
C ALA A 502 6.35 -23.26 18.42
N PHE A 503 5.29 -22.58 18.82
CA PHE A 503 4.40 -21.82 17.95
C PHE A 503 5.02 -20.53 17.41
N GLY A 504 6.22 -20.15 17.85
CA GLY A 504 6.99 -19.04 17.26
C GLY A 504 6.73 -17.66 17.88
N PHE A 505 6.04 -17.56 19.01
CA PHE A 505 5.70 -16.27 19.65
C PHE A 505 6.90 -15.52 20.22
N THR A 506 8.05 -16.14 20.34
CA THR A 506 9.29 -15.52 20.84
C THR A 506 10.24 -15.05 19.74
N GLN A 507 9.83 -15.14 18.48
CA GLN A 507 10.67 -14.80 17.32
C GLN A 507 9.80 -14.24 16.18
N PRO A 508 10.40 -13.48 15.25
CA PRO A 508 9.72 -13.06 14.02
C PRO A 508 9.21 -14.26 13.21
N THR A 509 8.14 -14.07 12.45
CA THR A 509 7.63 -15.09 11.53
C THR A 509 8.55 -15.33 10.35
N GLY A 510 9.33 -14.30 9.96
CA GLY A 510 10.24 -14.34 8.83
C GLY A 510 9.55 -14.03 7.51
N ILE A 511 8.40 -13.37 7.55
CA ILE A 511 7.72 -12.86 6.35
C ILE A 511 8.64 -11.96 5.54
N ASP A 512 8.52 -12.00 4.23
CA ASP A 512 9.30 -11.23 3.27
C ASP A 512 8.87 -9.75 3.16
N LEU A 513 8.70 -9.12 4.31
CA LEU A 513 8.41 -7.70 4.48
C LEU A 513 9.38 -7.06 5.49
N PRO A 514 9.69 -5.76 5.33
CA PRO A 514 10.63 -5.10 6.23
C PRO A 514 9.97 -4.72 7.56
N ASN A 515 10.82 -4.48 8.55
CA ASN A 515 10.42 -3.93 9.85
C ASN A 515 9.50 -4.85 10.68
N GLU A 516 9.46 -6.16 10.40
CA GLU A 516 8.80 -7.10 11.31
C GLU A 516 9.39 -6.94 12.71
N THR A 517 8.52 -6.80 13.73
CA THR A 517 9.00 -6.61 15.10
C THR A 517 9.73 -7.85 15.62
N ARG A 518 10.85 -7.62 16.29
CA ARG A 518 11.66 -8.67 16.93
C ARG A 518 11.34 -8.83 18.40
N TRP A 519 10.52 -7.95 18.93
CA TRP A 519 10.23 -7.87 20.36
C TRP A 519 8.77 -8.23 20.57
N THR A 520 8.55 -9.29 21.30
CA THR A 520 7.24 -9.69 21.83
C THR A 520 7.30 -9.63 23.36
N SER A 521 6.17 -9.41 23.99
CA SER A 521 6.07 -9.43 25.44
C SER A 521 5.28 -10.68 25.85
N VAL A 522 6.01 -11.80 25.96
CA VAL A 522 5.47 -13.06 26.45
C VAL A 522 6.25 -13.49 27.68
N TYR A 523 5.54 -13.97 28.70
CA TYR A 523 6.19 -14.46 29.92
C TYR A 523 6.99 -15.73 29.63
N ASN A 524 8.22 -15.78 30.17
CA ASN A 524 9.03 -17.01 30.13
C ASN A 524 8.64 -17.96 31.30
N ALA A 525 9.17 -19.19 31.25
CA ALA A 525 8.87 -20.21 32.26
C ALA A 525 9.21 -19.78 33.70
N GLU A 526 10.31 -19.03 33.90
CA GLU A 526 10.73 -18.53 35.21
C GLU A 526 9.75 -17.49 35.74
N GLN A 527 9.38 -16.51 34.93
CA GLN A 527 8.39 -15.47 35.28
C GLN A 527 7.01 -16.06 35.63
N MET A 528 6.57 -17.10 34.89
CA MET A 528 5.34 -17.81 35.18
C MET A 528 5.42 -18.70 36.46
N ALA A 529 6.64 -19.19 36.77
CA ALA A 529 6.85 -19.98 38.01
C ALA A 529 7.00 -19.11 39.25
N GLU A 530 7.53 -17.89 39.11
CA GLU A 530 7.69 -16.96 40.22
C GLU A 530 6.36 -16.30 40.63
N VAL A 531 5.49 -16.05 39.64
CA VAL A 531 4.25 -15.28 39.83
C VAL A 531 3.09 -16.00 39.14
N ASP A 532 2.24 -16.67 39.95
CA ASP A 532 1.10 -17.45 39.43
C ASP A 532 0.18 -16.65 38.50
N THR A 533 0.00 -15.33 38.77
CA THR A 533 -0.83 -14.47 37.90
C THR A 533 -0.29 -14.37 36.46
N ASN A 534 1.03 -14.47 36.26
CA ASN A 534 1.62 -14.48 34.93
C ASN A 534 1.18 -15.75 34.18
N LEU A 535 1.26 -16.91 34.83
CA LEU A 535 0.77 -18.16 34.26
C LEU A 535 -0.73 -18.12 33.95
N TYR A 536 -1.53 -17.58 34.89
CA TYR A 536 -2.97 -17.54 34.74
C TYR A 536 -3.43 -16.63 33.60
N THR A 537 -2.84 -15.41 33.51
CA THR A 537 -3.18 -14.47 32.45
C THR A 537 -2.68 -14.94 31.07
N ALA A 538 -1.49 -15.51 31.00
CA ALA A 538 -0.95 -16.10 29.77
C ALA A 538 -1.86 -17.22 29.23
N ALA A 539 -2.44 -18.05 30.13
CA ALA A 539 -3.30 -19.16 29.73
C ALA A 539 -4.50 -18.80 28.86
N PHE A 540 -4.99 -17.56 28.97
CA PHE A 540 -6.10 -17.04 28.14
C PHE A 540 -5.73 -15.80 27.35
N GLY A 541 -4.40 -15.55 27.16
CA GLY A 541 -3.87 -14.52 26.26
C GLY A 541 -4.00 -13.08 26.74
N GLN A 542 -4.10 -12.85 28.04
CA GLN A 542 -4.09 -11.54 28.65
C GLN A 542 -2.68 -11.22 29.15
N ASN A 543 -2.22 -9.98 28.97
CA ASN A 543 -0.86 -9.52 29.29
C ASN A 543 0.27 -10.16 28.43
N GLU A 544 -0.06 -10.96 27.45
CA GLU A 544 0.83 -11.40 26.39
C GLU A 544 0.67 -10.47 25.19
N SER A 545 1.78 -10.02 24.59
CA SER A 545 1.72 -9.12 23.45
C SER A 545 2.52 -9.69 22.28
N ILE A 546 1.82 -9.97 21.18
CA ILE A 546 2.30 -10.61 19.96
C ILE A 546 1.79 -9.87 18.73
N THR A 547 2.35 -10.15 17.55
CA THR A 547 1.80 -9.58 16.32
C THR A 547 0.58 -10.34 15.80
N PRO A 548 -0.32 -9.69 15.05
CA PRO A 548 -1.38 -10.38 14.31
C PRO A 548 -0.85 -11.52 13.43
N MET A 549 0.27 -11.30 12.73
CA MET A 549 0.91 -12.31 11.88
C MET A 549 1.38 -13.52 12.66
N GLN A 550 1.96 -13.35 13.85
CA GLN A 550 2.35 -14.48 14.69
C GLN A 550 1.14 -15.32 15.11
N MET A 551 0.03 -14.67 15.46
CA MET A 551 -1.19 -15.41 15.84
C MET A 551 -1.79 -16.14 14.65
N ALA A 552 -1.91 -15.48 13.49
CA ALA A 552 -2.37 -16.11 12.26
C ALA A 552 -1.50 -17.32 11.89
N THR A 553 -0.17 -17.17 11.90
CA THR A 553 0.75 -18.28 11.61
C THR A 553 0.58 -19.45 12.59
N ALA A 554 0.29 -19.16 13.87
CA ALA A 554 0.07 -20.18 14.87
C ALA A 554 -1.27 -20.92 14.68
N VAL A 555 -2.34 -20.19 14.31
CA VAL A 555 -3.65 -20.82 14.00
C VAL A 555 -3.56 -21.62 12.70
N ALA A 556 -2.85 -21.12 11.69
CA ALA A 556 -2.57 -21.88 10.48
C ALA A 556 -1.83 -23.19 10.78
N ALA A 557 -0.88 -23.18 11.72
CA ALA A 557 -0.20 -24.41 12.15
C ALA A 557 -1.16 -25.40 12.82
N ILE A 558 -2.12 -24.92 13.61
CA ILE A 558 -3.18 -25.78 14.16
C ILE A 558 -4.01 -26.38 13.02
N ALA A 559 -4.29 -25.60 11.99
CA ALA A 559 -5.17 -25.99 10.89
C ALA A 559 -4.54 -26.99 9.92
N ASN A 560 -3.23 -26.96 9.71
CA ASN A 560 -2.54 -27.71 8.65
C ASN A 560 -1.86 -29.02 9.13
N GLY A 561 -2.25 -29.57 10.25
CA GLY A 561 -1.65 -30.79 10.81
C GLY A 561 -0.45 -30.53 11.74
N GLY A 562 -0.33 -29.32 12.26
CA GLY A 562 0.69 -28.93 13.24
C GLY A 562 1.96 -28.32 12.64
N TYR A 563 2.00 -28.02 11.36
CA TYR A 563 3.20 -27.51 10.68
C TYR A 563 3.27 -25.98 10.71
N LEU A 564 4.23 -25.43 11.43
CA LEU A 564 4.50 -23.99 11.47
C LEU A 564 5.22 -23.58 10.19
N VAL A 565 4.54 -22.87 9.30
CA VAL A 565 5.07 -22.38 8.02
C VAL A 565 5.58 -20.94 8.15
N THR A 566 6.52 -20.55 7.28
CA THR A 566 6.92 -19.16 7.13
C THR A 566 5.95 -18.47 6.18
N PRO A 567 5.25 -17.39 6.59
CA PRO A 567 4.39 -16.64 5.70
C PRO A 567 5.20 -15.89 4.64
N TYR A 568 4.62 -15.67 3.46
CA TYR A 568 5.27 -14.91 2.38
C TYR A 568 4.25 -14.21 1.49
N VAL A 569 4.69 -13.11 0.86
CA VAL A 569 3.88 -12.26 -0.01
C VAL A 569 4.32 -12.37 -1.47
N VAL A 570 5.62 -12.63 -1.73
CA VAL A 570 6.16 -12.77 -3.09
C VAL A 570 6.19 -14.24 -3.48
N ASP A 571 5.36 -14.59 -4.48
CA ASP A 571 5.32 -15.92 -5.07
C ASP A 571 6.54 -16.20 -5.92
N SER A 572 6.86 -15.27 -6.82
CA SER A 572 7.98 -15.44 -7.74
C SER A 572 8.58 -14.11 -8.17
N ILE A 573 9.84 -14.18 -8.63
CA ILE A 573 10.57 -13.07 -9.25
C ILE A 573 10.74 -13.42 -10.73
N SER A 574 10.40 -12.47 -11.62
CA SER A 574 10.53 -12.64 -13.07
C SER A 574 11.36 -11.53 -13.70
N ASP A 575 11.94 -11.80 -14.88
CA ASP A 575 12.58 -10.78 -15.69
C ASP A 575 11.55 -9.89 -16.39
N LYS A 576 12.02 -8.89 -17.12
CA LYS A 576 11.16 -7.96 -17.89
C LYS A 576 10.30 -8.67 -18.96
N ASP A 577 10.68 -9.84 -19.40
CA ASP A 577 10.01 -10.63 -20.44
C ASP A 577 9.04 -11.66 -19.83
N GLY A 578 8.93 -11.70 -18.49
CA GLY A 578 8.04 -12.59 -17.73
C GLY A 578 8.61 -13.97 -17.44
N ASN A 579 9.89 -14.22 -17.73
CA ASN A 579 10.51 -15.51 -17.38
C ASN A 579 10.80 -15.55 -15.88
N ILE A 580 10.42 -16.63 -15.22
CA ILE A 580 10.65 -16.83 -13.78
C ILE A 580 12.15 -17.02 -13.52
N ILE A 581 12.71 -16.15 -12.67
CA ILE A 581 14.09 -16.19 -12.19
C ILE A 581 14.17 -16.98 -10.89
N SER A 582 13.18 -16.78 -10.01
CA SER A 582 13.09 -17.43 -8.71
C SER A 582 11.64 -17.66 -8.33
N GLN A 583 11.36 -18.82 -7.69
CA GLN A 583 10.05 -19.20 -7.16
C GLN A 583 10.17 -19.41 -5.66
N THR A 584 9.22 -18.90 -4.89
CA THR A 584 9.16 -19.13 -3.46
C THR A 584 8.62 -20.52 -3.17
N GLU A 585 9.36 -21.29 -2.39
CA GLU A 585 8.92 -22.62 -1.93
C GLU A 585 8.35 -22.53 -0.52
N THR A 586 7.36 -23.37 -0.22
CA THR A 586 6.80 -23.48 1.14
C THR A 586 7.91 -23.86 2.13
N ASN A 587 8.11 -23.01 3.13
CA ASN A 587 9.10 -23.23 4.17
C ASN A 587 8.43 -23.67 5.48
N ILE A 588 8.50 -24.96 5.78
CA ILE A 588 8.05 -25.55 7.04
C ILE A 588 9.16 -25.39 8.07
N ARG A 589 8.95 -24.55 9.06
CA ARG A 589 9.91 -24.29 10.14
C ARG A 589 10.05 -25.51 11.08
N ARG A 590 8.92 -26.10 11.45
CA ARG A 590 8.81 -27.28 12.34
C ARG A 590 7.38 -27.80 12.40
N GLN A 591 7.19 -29.02 12.91
CA GLN A 591 5.90 -29.50 13.39
C GLN A 591 5.79 -29.14 14.89
N VAL A 592 4.71 -28.48 15.30
CA VAL A 592 4.48 -27.98 16.66
C VAL A 592 3.58 -28.93 17.46
N ILE A 593 2.57 -29.47 16.80
CA ILE A 593 1.63 -30.44 17.35
C ILE A 593 1.42 -31.59 16.37
N SER A 594 0.94 -32.71 16.84
CA SER A 594 0.59 -33.87 16.01
C SER A 594 -0.66 -33.59 15.15
N GLU A 595 -0.77 -34.29 14.01
CA GLU A 595 -1.97 -34.21 13.15
C GLU A 595 -3.25 -34.63 13.88
N GLU A 596 -3.13 -35.55 14.84
CA GLU A 596 -4.24 -35.99 15.68
C GLU A 596 -4.77 -34.84 16.57
N VAL A 597 -3.86 -34.10 17.22
CA VAL A 597 -4.21 -32.94 18.04
C VAL A 597 -4.78 -31.81 17.18
N SER A 598 -4.21 -31.57 16.01
CA SER A 598 -4.75 -30.63 15.01
C SER A 598 -6.22 -30.95 14.70
N ARG A 599 -6.52 -32.20 14.36
CA ARG A 599 -7.88 -32.64 14.03
C ARG A 599 -8.87 -32.50 15.18
N GLN A 600 -8.44 -32.80 16.42
CA GLN A 600 -9.26 -32.59 17.60
C GLN A 600 -9.60 -31.10 17.83
N LEU A 601 -8.61 -30.23 17.68
CA LEU A 601 -8.78 -28.79 17.83
C LEU A 601 -9.68 -28.20 16.76
N LEU A 602 -9.53 -28.64 15.50
CA LEU A 602 -10.39 -28.23 14.40
C LEU A 602 -11.87 -28.59 14.67
N ALA A 603 -12.15 -29.80 15.16
CA ALA A 603 -13.50 -30.17 15.55
C ALA A 603 -14.06 -29.30 16.69
N MET A 604 -13.21 -28.92 17.66
CA MET A 604 -13.62 -27.99 18.73
C MET A 604 -13.83 -26.58 18.20
N MET A 605 -13.01 -26.10 17.25
CA MET A 605 -13.18 -24.80 16.60
C MET A 605 -14.46 -24.76 15.76
N GLU A 606 -14.80 -25.83 15.04
CA GLU A 606 -16.07 -25.94 14.33
C GLU A 606 -17.26 -25.84 15.28
N ASN A 607 -17.21 -26.56 16.42
CA ASN A 607 -18.28 -26.52 17.43
C ASN A 607 -18.47 -25.12 18.03
N ASN A 608 -17.48 -24.24 18.02
CA ASN A 608 -17.63 -22.85 18.42
C ASN A 608 -18.49 -22.03 17.45
N VAL A 609 -18.50 -22.37 16.17
CA VAL A 609 -19.21 -21.65 15.10
C VAL A 609 -20.54 -22.30 14.79
N HIS A 610 -20.55 -23.61 14.57
CA HIS A 610 -21.72 -24.41 14.24
C HIS A 610 -21.48 -25.88 14.53
N GLY A 611 -22.36 -26.54 15.22
CA GLY A 611 -22.20 -27.94 15.58
C GLY A 611 -23.39 -28.50 16.34
N ALA A 612 -23.17 -29.57 17.10
CA ALA A 612 -24.19 -30.15 17.94
C ALA A 612 -24.38 -29.32 19.22
N GLY A 613 -25.61 -28.89 19.52
CA GLY A 613 -25.94 -28.10 20.70
C GLY A 613 -26.68 -26.80 20.37
N ASP A 614 -27.17 -26.15 21.42
CA ASP A 614 -27.98 -24.92 21.26
C ASP A 614 -27.14 -23.61 21.39
N TYR A 615 -25.88 -23.72 21.79
CA TYR A 615 -25.01 -22.56 22.04
C TYR A 615 -23.67 -22.68 21.32
N HIS A 616 -23.37 -21.70 20.50
CA HIS A 616 -22.10 -21.56 19.79
C HIS A 616 -21.58 -20.12 19.92
N SER A 617 -20.49 -19.93 20.66
CA SER A 617 -19.98 -18.60 21.00
C SER A 617 -19.57 -17.78 19.78
N CYS A 618 -19.22 -18.44 18.70
CA CYS A 618 -18.76 -17.81 17.46
C CYS A 618 -19.79 -17.93 16.31
N ALA A 619 -21.06 -18.26 16.59
CA ALA A 619 -22.11 -18.48 15.61
C ALA A 619 -22.33 -17.30 14.63
N ASN A 620 -21.87 -16.10 14.97
CA ASN A 620 -21.99 -14.92 14.11
C ASN A 620 -20.99 -14.93 12.93
N ALA A 621 -20.02 -15.84 12.95
CA ALA A 621 -19.11 -16.07 11.81
C ALA A 621 -19.61 -17.18 10.87
N TYR A 622 -20.75 -17.83 11.19
CA TYR A 622 -21.28 -18.90 10.36
C TYR A 622 -21.81 -18.39 9.02
N VAL A 623 -21.42 -19.05 7.96
CA VAL A 623 -21.88 -18.83 6.59
C VAL A 623 -22.46 -20.15 6.07
N ALA A 624 -23.71 -20.11 5.59
CA ALA A 624 -24.37 -21.31 5.10
C ALA A 624 -23.59 -21.94 3.92
N GLY A 625 -23.47 -23.25 3.97
CA GLY A 625 -22.77 -24.04 2.96
C GLY A 625 -21.28 -24.19 3.21
N TYR A 626 -20.71 -23.61 4.27
CA TYR A 626 -19.30 -23.75 4.59
C TYR A 626 -19.09 -24.25 6.00
N ARG A 627 -18.20 -25.24 6.16
CA ARG A 627 -17.77 -25.72 7.46
C ARG A 627 -16.61 -24.88 7.96
N ILE A 628 -16.91 -24.01 8.91
CA ILE A 628 -16.00 -22.99 9.45
C ILE A 628 -15.67 -23.34 10.90
N GLY A 629 -14.37 -23.40 11.22
CA GLY A 629 -13.89 -23.43 12.59
C GLY A 629 -13.45 -22.03 13.02
N GLY A 630 -13.73 -21.64 14.27
CA GLY A 630 -13.36 -20.30 14.69
C GLY A 630 -13.13 -20.11 16.18
N LYS A 631 -12.42 -19.05 16.54
CA LYS A 631 -12.24 -18.59 17.91
C LYS A 631 -12.17 -17.07 18.00
N SER A 632 -12.99 -16.49 18.87
CA SER A 632 -12.98 -15.07 19.19
C SER A 632 -12.01 -14.75 20.33
N GLY A 633 -11.38 -13.59 20.28
CA GLY A 633 -10.50 -13.02 21.31
C GLY A 633 -10.96 -11.63 21.71
N THR A 634 -11.12 -11.42 23.00
CA THR A 634 -11.34 -10.10 23.60
C THR A 634 -10.32 -9.93 24.72
N ALA A 635 -9.47 -8.92 24.59
CA ALA A 635 -8.47 -8.58 25.60
C ALA A 635 -8.67 -7.15 26.09
N GLU A 636 -8.43 -6.92 27.37
CA GLU A 636 -8.42 -5.61 27.98
C GLU A 636 -7.05 -4.96 27.79
N ARG A 637 -7.05 -3.70 27.37
CA ARG A 637 -5.82 -2.90 27.21
C ARG A 637 -5.32 -2.43 28.57
N THR A 638 -4.59 -3.29 29.26
CA THR A 638 -3.96 -2.98 30.54
C THR A 638 -2.76 -2.04 30.43
N ASP A 639 -2.30 -1.77 29.20
CA ASP A 639 -1.26 -0.82 28.84
C ASP A 639 -1.75 0.64 28.78
N ARG A 640 -3.06 0.86 28.93
CA ARG A 640 -3.70 2.18 28.92
C ARG A 640 -4.42 2.45 30.24
N HIS A 641 -4.66 3.74 30.52
CA HIS A 641 -5.54 4.15 31.63
C HIS A 641 -6.96 3.64 31.43
N LEU A 642 -7.73 3.55 32.49
CA LEU A 642 -9.13 3.19 32.42
C LEU A 642 -9.95 4.26 31.70
N ARG A 643 -10.96 3.84 30.96
CA ARG A 643 -11.94 4.72 30.34
C ARG A 643 -12.67 5.57 31.39
N GLY A 644 -13.31 6.64 30.98
CA GLY A 644 -14.09 7.51 31.85
C GLY A 644 -15.26 6.83 32.57
N ASP A 645 -15.72 5.67 32.09
CA ASP A 645 -16.71 4.82 32.73
C ASP A 645 -16.13 3.78 33.73
N GLY A 646 -14.81 3.75 33.84
CA GLY A 646 -14.08 2.85 34.73
C GLY A 646 -13.79 1.47 34.15
N ASP A 647 -14.08 1.22 32.89
CA ASP A 647 -13.77 -0.01 32.16
C ASP A 647 -12.44 0.13 31.38
N TYR A 648 -11.89 -1.00 30.90
CA TYR A 648 -10.72 -1.01 30.02
C TYR A 648 -11.10 -0.80 28.56
N TYR A 649 -10.18 -0.22 27.80
CA TYR A 649 -10.20 -0.32 26.33
C TYR A 649 -9.97 -1.77 25.90
N LYS A 650 -10.50 -2.17 24.76
CA LYS A 650 -10.48 -3.57 24.32
C LYS A 650 -9.80 -3.74 22.99
N MET A 651 -9.09 -4.84 22.83
CA MET A 651 -8.64 -5.38 21.55
C MET A 651 -9.50 -6.60 21.23
N MET A 652 -10.11 -6.62 20.05
CA MET A 652 -11.03 -7.65 19.64
C MET A 652 -10.53 -8.33 18.38
N SER A 653 -10.29 -9.64 18.43
CA SER A 653 -9.81 -10.42 17.30
C SER A 653 -10.65 -11.66 17.06
N PHE A 654 -10.55 -12.19 15.86
CA PHE A 654 -11.17 -13.45 15.47
C PHE A 654 -10.27 -14.18 14.48
N ALA A 655 -10.08 -15.47 14.68
CA ALA A 655 -9.43 -16.37 13.74
C ALA A 655 -10.43 -17.42 13.26
N ALA A 656 -10.60 -17.55 11.95
CA ALA A 656 -11.44 -18.54 11.32
C ALA A 656 -10.63 -19.39 10.35
N VAL A 657 -10.98 -20.67 10.24
CA VAL A 657 -10.33 -21.64 9.33
C VAL A 657 -11.41 -22.35 8.53
N LEU A 658 -11.19 -22.52 7.22
CA LEU A 658 -12.13 -23.23 6.34
C LEU A 658 -11.45 -23.86 5.11
N PRO A 659 -12.04 -24.91 4.50
CA PRO A 659 -13.05 -25.78 5.09
C PRO A 659 -12.44 -26.60 6.23
N ILE A 660 -13.24 -27.03 7.20
CA ILE A 660 -12.68 -27.65 8.42
C ILE A 660 -12.12 -29.06 8.21
N ASP A 661 -12.58 -29.76 7.19
CA ASP A 661 -12.14 -31.13 6.88
C ASP A 661 -10.76 -31.20 6.22
N ASP A 662 -10.43 -30.22 5.37
CA ASP A 662 -9.12 -30.05 4.73
C ASP A 662 -8.81 -28.56 4.61
N PRO A 663 -8.38 -27.93 5.69
CA PRO A 663 -8.23 -26.50 5.74
C PRO A 663 -7.36 -25.94 4.62
N GLU A 664 -7.87 -24.93 3.93
CA GLU A 664 -7.19 -24.24 2.85
C GLU A 664 -6.77 -22.85 3.26
N ILE A 665 -7.68 -22.10 3.90
CA ILE A 665 -7.42 -20.70 4.29
C ILE A 665 -7.76 -20.45 5.76
N GLU A 666 -7.03 -19.49 6.31
CA GLU A 666 -7.34 -18.80 7.54
C GLU A 666 -7.74 -17.36 7.24
N VAL A 667 -8.75 -16.86 7.94
CA VAL A 667 -9.16 -15.46 7.95
C VAL A 667 -9.00 -14.93 9.38
N PHE A 668 -8.03 -14.04 9.56
CA PHE A 668 -7.79 -13.36 10.82
C PHE A 668 -8.19 -11.89 10.74
N VAL A 669 -8.95 -11.39 11.71
CA VAL A 669 -9.34 -9.97 11.81
C VAL A 669 -9.11 -9.47 13.23
N LEU A 670 -8.57 -8.26 13.35
CA LEU A 670 -8.36 -7.53 14.59
C LEU A 670 -8.94 -6.11 14.47
N LEU A 671 -9.77 -5.72 15.44
CA LEU A 671 -10.20 -4.35 15.66
C LEU A 671 -9.68 -3.89 17.03
N ASP A 672 -8.85 -2.86 17.03
CA ASP A 672 -8.25 -2.29 18.24
C ASP A 672 -9.04 -1.06 18.66
N ASP A 673 -9.55 -1.10 19.88
CA ASP A 673 -10.30 -0.03 20.52
C ASP A 673 -11.61 0.36 19.81
N PRO A 674 -12.53 -0.60 19.57
CA PRO A 674 -13.88 -0.28 19.12
C PRO A 674 -14.65 0.44 20.25
N ARG A 675 -15.27 1.60 19.93
CA ARG A 675 -15.81 2.52 20.96
C ARG A 675 -17.29 2.36 21.29
N TRP A 676 -18.05 1.88 20.34
CA TRP A 676 -19.51 1.81 20.48
C TRP A 676 -20.02 0.61 21.25
N VAL A 677 -19.13 -0.32 21.62
CA VAL A 677 -19.58 -1.66 21.98
C VAL A 677 -19.19 -1.99 23.40
N LYS A 678 -20.19 -2.35 24.21
CA LYS A 678 -20.01 -3.07 25.48
C LYS A 678 -19.84 -4.58 25.24
N ASP A 679 -19.87 -5.01 23.98
CA ASP A 679 -19.96 -6.37 23.54
C ASP A 679 -18.58 -7.04 23.37
N TYR A 680 -18.60 -8.31 23.01
CA TYR A 680 -17.41 -9.15 22.83
C TYR A 680 -17.06 -9.30 21.35
N ALA A 681 -15.83 -9.76 21.08
CA ALA A 681 -15.37 -10.00 19.71
C ALA A 681 -16.30 -10.93 18.90
N SER A 682 -17.00 -11.84 19.55
CA SER A 682 -18.02 -12.70 18.93
C SER A 682 -19.23 -11.93 18.36
N GLN A 683 -19.44 -10.69 18.78
CA GLN A 683 -20.54 -9.83 18.31
C GLN A 683 -20.05 -8.72 17.38
N VAL A 684 -18.77 -8.38 17.47
CA VAL A 684 -18.15 -7.29 16.72
C VAL A 684 -17.35 -7.81 15.54
N VAL A 685 -16.40 -8.72 15.79
CA VAL A 685 -15.43 -9.17 14.77
C VAL A 685 -15.92 -10.43 14.04
N ALA A 686 -16.63 -11.34 14.71
CA ALA A 686 -17.13 -12.55 14.08
C ALA A 686 -18.04 -12.27 12.86
N PRO A 687 -18.97 -11.29 12.91
CA PRO A 687 -19.75 -10.90 11.72
C PRO A 687 -18.89 -10.42 10.54
N VAL A 688 -17.83 -9.65 10.83
CA VAL A 688 -16.91 -9.15 9.80
C VAL A 688 -16.22 -10.31 9.10
N VAL A 689 -15.73 -11.29 9.87
CA VAL A 689 -15.12 -12.51 9.33
C VAL A 689 -16.13 -13.31 8.51
N GLY A 690 -17.37 -13.47 9.01
CA GLY A 690 -18.45 -14.12 8.27
C GLY A 690 -18.75 -13.44 6.91
N ASN A 691 -18.76 -12.11 6.89
CA ASN A 691 -18.96 -11.34 5.68
C ASN A 691 -17.82 -11.55 4.68
N ILE A 692 -16.58 -11.45 5.13
CA ILE A 692 -15.39 -11.74 4.30
C ILE A 692 -15.51 -13.16 3.71
N ILE A 693 -15.75 -14.17 4.55
CA ILE A 693 -15.86 -15.57 4.12
C ILE A 693 -16.99 -15.75 3.10
N SER A 694 -18.13 -15.10 3.29
CA SER A 694 -19.29 -15.22 2.40
C SER A 694 -18.99 -14.80 0.96
N GLU A 695 -18.02 -13.90 0.78
CA GLU A 695 -17.62 -13.43 -0.56
C GLU A 695 -16.37 -14.16 -1.08
N ILE A 696 -15.36 -14.40 -0.23
CA ILE A 696 -14.10 -15.00 -0.69
C ILE A 696 -14.19 -16.50 -0.88
N ALA A 697 -14.98 -17.24 -0.06
CA ALA A 697 -15.04 -18.70 -0.15
C ALA A 697 -15.57 -19.19 -1.52
N PRO A 698 -16.70 -18.66 -2.04
CA PRO A 698 -17.16 -19.03 -3.38
C PRO A 698 -16.23 -18.54 -4.49
N TYR A 699 -15.56 -17.40 -4.30
CA TYR A 699 -14.58 -16.88 -5.27
C TYR A 699 -13.35 -17.78 -5.38
N LEU A 700 -12.82 -18.22 -4.24
CA LEU A 700 -11.67 -19.13 -4.19
C LEU A 700 -12.01 -20.58 -4.57
N GLY A 701 -13.31 -20.89 -4.79
CA GLY A 701 -13.75 -22.23 -5.11
C GLY A 701 -13.68 -23.21 -3.95
N ILE A 702 -13.74 -22.71 -2.70
CA ILE A 702 -13.73 -23.55 -1.50
C ILE A 702 -14.95 -24.45 -1.52
N GLU A 703 -14.73 -25.74 -1.28
CA GLU A 703 -15.74 -26.78 -1.36
C GLU A 703 -16.85 -26.53 -0.34
N GLN A 704 -18.09 -26.56 -0.83
CA GLN A 704 -19.27 -26.42 0.02
C GLN A 704 -19.62 -27.75 0.66
N ASP A 705 -20.25 -27.68 1.84
CA ASP A 705 -20.78 -28.85 2.54
C ASP A 705 -21.69 -29.66 1.62
N ALA A 706 -21.48 -30.96 1.54
CA ALA A 706 -22.23 -31.89 0.68
C ALA A 706 -23.76 -31.88 0.94
N ASP A 707 -24.17 -31.54 2.15
CA ASP A 707 -25.58 -31.44 2.54
C ASP A 707 -26.21 -30.09 2.18
N TYR A 708 -25.40 -29.09 1.73
CA TYR A 708 -25.86 -27.78 1.30
C TYR A 708 -26.37 -27.81 -0.13
N ASN A 709 -27.56 -27.29 -0.38
CA ASN A 709 -28.14 -27.18 -1.72
C ASN A 709 -28.09 -25.73 -2.24
N PRO A 710 -27.03 -25.33 -2.94
CA PRO A 710 -26.87 -23.97 -3.43
C PRO A 710 -27.83 -23.58 -4.55
N THR A 711 -28.48 -24.55 -5.18
CA THR A 711 -29.46 -24.34 -6.28
C THR A 711 -30.89 -24.26 -5.80
N GLY A 712 -31.13 -24.41 -4.49
CA GLY A 712 -32.42 -24.33 -3.85
C GLY A 712 -32.97 -22.91 -3.74
N THR A 713 -34.13 -22.80 -3.16
CA THR A 713 -34.75 -21.52 -2.80
C THR A 713 -34.71 -21.33 -1.29
N VAL A 714 -34.55 -20.09 -0.87
CA VAL A 714 -34.47 -19.66 0.53
C VAL A 714 -35.59 -18.69 0.85
N THR A 715 -36.23 -18.88 2.00
CA THR A 715 -37.21 -17.92 2.51
C THR A 715 -36.48 -16.78 3.21
N VAL A 716 -36.65 -15.57 2.70
CA VAL A 716 -36.00 -14.36 3.26
C VAL A 716 -36.57 -14.09 4.65
N GLN A 717 -35.70 -13.90 5.62
CA GLN A 717 -36.08 -13.47 6.95
C GLN A 717 -36.27 -11.94 7.00
N THR A 718 -37.20 -11.44 7.83
CA THR A 718 -37.34 -10.01 8.03
C THR A 718 -36.20 -9.47 8.90
N CYS A 719 -35.53 -8.46 8.39
CA CYS A 719 -34.47 -7.74 9.08
C CYS A 719 -34.90 -6.33 9.53
N LEU A 720 -36.20 -6.01 9.46
CA LEU A 720 -36.70 -4.71 9.92
C LEU A 720 -36.37 -4.52 11.41
N ASP A 721 -35.98 -3.32 11.78
CA ASP A 721 -35.53 -2.90 13.11
C ASP A 721 -34.19 -3.53 13.57
N TYR A 722 -33.54 -4.36 12.75
CA TYR A 722 -32.20 -4.88 13.04
C TYR A 722 -31.17 -3.78 12.82
N THR A 723 -30.07 -3.85 13.57
CA THR A 723 -28.85 -3.17 13.19
C THR A 723 -28.29 -3.79 11.91
N TRP A 724 -27.48 -3.03 11.18
CA TRP A 724 -26.81 -3.55 9.98
C TRP A 724 -26.10 -4.88 10.24
N THR A 725 -25.26 -4.94 11.31
CA THR A 725 -24.52 -6.15 11.69
C THR A 725 -25.43 -7.36 11.94
N ASN A 726 -26.54 -7.18 12.66
CA ASN A 726 -27.49 -8.28 12.91
C ASN A 726 -28.17 -8.76 11.63
N ALA A 727 -28.45 -7.85 10.71
CA ALA A 727 -29.02 -8.20 9.43
C ALA A 727 -28.02 -9.01 8.57
N GLN A 728 -26.75 -8.61 8.54
CA GLN A 728 -25.68 -9.34 7.87
C GLN A 728 -25.57 -10.79 8.38
N VAL A 729 -25.46 -10.96 9.69
CA VAL A 729 -25.40 -12.30 10.32
C VAL A 729 -26.61 -13.14 9.96
N THR A 730 -27.80 -12.55 9.98
CA THR A 730 -29.05 -13.26 9.66
C THR A 730 -29.07 -13.75 8.22
N LEU A 731 -28.63 -12.91 7.29
CA LEU A 731 -28.64 -13.24 5.87
C LEU A 731 -27.52 -14.22 5.51
N ASN A 732 -26.35 -14.09 6.09
CA ASN A 732 -25.25 -15.03 5.92
C ASN A 732 -25.62 -16.45 6.37
N ARG A 733 -26.33 -16.59 7.49
CA ARG A 733 -26.84 -17.88 7.97
C ARG A 733 -27.83 -18.55 7.01
N LEU A 734 -28.44 -17.75 6.15
CA LEU A 734 -29.38 -18.23 5.14
C LEU A 734 -28.71 -18.42 3.77
N GLY A 735 -27.42 -18.14 3.63
CA GLY A 735 -26.73 -18.15 2.35
C GLY A 735 -27.22 -17.07 1.38
N LEU A 736 -27.65 -15.93 1.91
CA LEU A 736 -28.11 -14.77 1.15
C LEU A 736 -27.08 -13.64 1.25
N LYS A 737 -26.84 -12.98 0.13
CA LYS A 737 -26.01 -11.78 0.08
C LYS A 737 -26.80 -10.57 0.55
N HIS A 738 -26.07 -9.52 0.91
CA HIS A 738 -26.70 -8.31 1.46
C HIS A 738 -26.01 -7.05 0.92
N LYS A 739 -26.79 -5.99 0.77
CA LYS A 739 -26.27 -4.68 0.39
C LYS A 739 -27.00 -3.58 1.13
N LEU A 740 -26.23 -2.69 1.79
CA LEU A 740 -26.80 -1.57 2.54
C LEU A 740 -26.99 -0.35 1.65
N ILE A 741 -28.10 0.34 1.83
CA ILE A 741 -28.39 1.65 1.24
C ILE A 741 -28.74 2.62 2.35
N GLY A 742 -27.82 3.51 2.64
CA GLY A 742 -27.88 4.47 3.74
C GLY A 742 -26.74 4.28 4.76
N PRO A 743 -26.74 5.05 5.85
CA PRO A 743 -25.67 4.99 6.85
C PRO A 743 -25.75 3.69 7.67
N SER A 744 -24.61 3.07 7.95
CA SER A 744 -24.50 1.81 8.73
C SER A 744 -24.89 1.95 10.22
N SER A 745 -24.94 3.18 10.74
CA SER A 745 -25.28 3.46 12.14
C SER A 745 -26.79 3.38 12.46
N GLY A 746 -27.66 3.26 11.42
CA GLY A 746 -29.11 3.20 11.58
C GLY A 746 -29.64 1.77 11.68
N ASN A 747 -30.88 1.63 12.17
CA ASN A 747 -31.61 0.38 12.05
C ASN A 747 -32.23 0.24 10.66
N ILE A 748 -32.43 -1.00 10.21
CA ILE A 748 -33.05 -1.31 8.93
C ILE A 748 -34.54 -0.89 8.99
N VAL A 749 -34.92 0.07 8.15
CA VAL A 749 -36.30 0.57 8.04
C VAL A 749 -37.05 -0.04 6.86
N TYR A 750 -36.35 -0.56 5.87
CA TYR A 750 -36.92 -1.23 4.71
C TYR A 750 -35.98 -2.31 4.17
N GLN A 751 -36.53 -3.37 3.60
CA GLN A 751 -35.77 -4.39 2.88
C GLN A 751 -36.47 -4.85 1.61
N TYR A 752 -35.69 -5.28 0.63
CA TYR A 752 -36.23 -5.91 -0.56
C TYR A 752 -35.23 -6.94 -1.14
N PRO A 753 -35.63 -8.14 -1.49
CA PRO A 753 -36.97 -8.76 -1.29
C PRO A 753 -37.43 -8.73 0.17
N VAL A 754 -38.77 -8.59 0.35
CA VAL A 754 -39.39 -8.47 1.69
C VAL A 754 -39.30 -9.78 2.47
N GLY A 755 -39.35 -9.68 3.79
CA GLY A 755 -39.43 -10.89 4.64
C GLY A 755 -40.59 -11.79 4.29
N GLY A 756 -40.35 -13.11 4.23
CA GLY A 756 -41.29 -14.13 3.73
C GLY A 756 -41.21 -14.40 2.22
N SER A 757 -40.49 -13.59 1.43
CA SER A 757 -40.28 -13.89 0.01
C SER A 757 -39.43 -15.16 -0.14
N VAL A 758 -39.69 -15.94 -1.16
CA VAL A 758 -38.87 -17.08 -1.54
C VAL A 758 -37.99 -16.65 -2.72
N VAL A 759 -36.68 -16.71 -2.54
CA VAL A 759 -35.69 -16.28 -3.52
C VAL A 759 -34.68 -17.41 -3.77
N PRO A 760 -33.99 -17.42 -4.89
CA PRO A 760 -32.86 -18.33 -5.11
C PRO A 760 -31.78 -18.18 -4.03
N ALA A 761 -31.12 -19.29 -3.64
CA ALA A 761 -29.93 -19.22 -2.76
C ALA A 761 -28.89 -18.29 -3.39
N GLY A 762 -28.15 -17.54 -2.58
CA GLY A 762 -27.18 -16.53 -3.04
C GLY A 762 -27.78 -15.24 -3.58
N SER A 763 -29.11 -15.05 -3.55
CA SER A 763 -29.75 -13.78 -3.90
C SER A 763 -29.32 -12.65 -2.99
N THR A 764 -29.20 -11.43 -3.56
CA THR A 764 -28.87 -10.22 -2.78
C THR A 764 -30.13 -9.59 -2.21
N ILE A 765 -30.11 -9.32 -0.91
CA ILE A 765 -31.15 -8.60 -0.17
C ILE A 765 -30.66 -7.16 0.05
N TYR A 766 -31.42 -6.18 -0.45
CA TYR A 766 -31.13 -4.77 -0.28
C TYR A 766 -31.81 -4.26 0.99
N LEU A 767 -31.01 -3.63 1.85
CA LEU A 767 -31.40 -3.17 3.18
C LEU A 767 -31.22 -1.67 3.27
N TYR A 768 -32.20 -0.97 3.81
CA TYR A 768 -32.26 0.48 3.81
C TYR A 768 -32.38 1.00 5.24
N THR A 769 -31.55 1.99 5.59
CA THR A 769 -31.57 2.65 6.91
C THR A 769 -32.11 4.07 6.90
N ALA A 770 -32.22 4.70 5.73
CA ALA A 770 -32.62 6.10 5.60
C ALA A 770 -33.90 6.31 4.79
N THR A 771 -34.46 5.27 4.17
CA THR A 771 -35.67 5.36 3.34
C THR A 771 -36.51 4.08 3.45
N ASP A 772 -37.81 4.21 3.37
CA ASP A 772 -38.77 3.11 3.31
C ASP A 772 -39.14 2.70 1.87
N GLN A 773 -38.41 3.20 0.88
CA GLN A 773 -38.60 2.94 -0.52
C GLN A 773 -37.39 2.29 -1.17
N ASN A 774 -37.66 1.31 -2.04
CA ASN A 774 -36.61 0.64 -2.80
C ASN A 774 -36.02 1.53 -3.90
N SER A 775 -34.73 1.41 -4.15
CA SER A 775 -34.10 1.99 -5.33
C SER A 775 -34.55 1.25 -6.60
N MET A 776 -34.59 1.94 -7.72
CA MET A 776 -35.08 1.40 -9.01
C MET A 776 -33.94 1.34 -10.03
N THR A 777 -34.01 0.35 -10.92
CA THR A 777 -33.09 0.18 -12.04
C THR A 777 -33.85 -0.17 -13.31
N THR A 778 -33.18 -0.09 -14.44
CA THR A 778 -33.73 -0.53 -15.72
C THR A 778 -33.31 -1.96 -15.98
N THR A 779 -34.29 -2.83 -16.26
CA THR A 779 -34.07 -4.25 -16.57
C THR A 779 -33.28 -4.40 -17.88
N PRO A 780 -32.07 -5.03 -17.87
CA PRO A 780 -31.30 -5.26 -19.08
C PRO A 780 -31.97 -6.27 -20.01
N ASP A 781 -31.68 -6.18 -21.32
CA ASP A 781 -32.04 -7.23 -22.29
C ASP A 781 -30.98 -8.33 -22.28
N VAL A 782 -31.36 -9.48 -21.74
CA VAL A 782 -30.48 -10.64 -21.62
C VAL A 782 -30.89 -11.80 -22.52
N VAL A 783 -31.95 -11.64 -23.34
CA VAL A 783 -32.36 -12.66 -24.29
C VAL A 783 -31.28 -12.92 -25.33
N GLY A 784 -30.98 -14.19 -25.60
CA GLY A 784 -29.92 -14.63 -26.50
C GLY A 784 -28.51 -14.62 -25.91
N LYS A 785 -28.31 -14.16 -24.66
CA LYS A 785 -27.04 -14.23 -23.93
C LYS A 785 -26.86 -15.61 -23.31
N THR A 786 -25.60 -15.97 -23.01
CA THR A 786 -25.32 -17.15 -22.16
C THR A 786 -25.80 -16.89 -20.74
N GLY A 787 -26.18 -17.92 -20.00
CA GLY A 787 -26.65 -17.77 -18.63
C GLY A 787 -25.67 -17.00 -17.73
N THR A 788 -24.39 -17.31 -17.81
CA THR A 788 -23.33 -16.61 -17.04
C THR A 788 -23.28 -15.11 -17.39
N PHE A 789 -23.35 -14.75 -18.68
CA PHE A 789 -23.31 -13.34 -19.09
C PHE A 789 -24.61 -12.59 -18.71
N ALA A 790 -25.75 -13.26 -18.83
CA ALA A 790 -27.03 -12.73 -18.40
C ALA A 790 -27.06 -12.46 -16.90
N GLU A 791 -26.55 -13.38 -16.10
CA GLU A 791 -26.41 -13.23 -14.65
C GLU A 791 -25.55 -12.01 -14.29
N GLN A 792 -24.38 -11.86 -14.92
CA GLN A 792 -23.50 -10.70 -14.71
C GLN A 792 -24.20 -9.38 -15.05
N MET A 793 -24.93 -9.31 -16.16
CA MET A 793 -25.69 -8.11 -16.56
C MET A 793 -26.77 -7.76 -15.55
N LEU A 794 -27.52 -8.74 -15.05
CA LEU A 794 -28.58 -8.54 -14.07
C LEU A 794 -28.01 -8.13 -12.71
N LYS A 795 -26.94 -8.78 -12.25
CA LYS A 795 -26.25 -8.40 -11.02
C LYS A 795 -25.67 -6.98 -11.08
N ALA A 796 -25.09 -6.59 -12.23
CA ALA A 796 -24.62 -5.23 -12.45
C ALA A 796 -25.76 -4.19 -12.41
N ALA A 797 -26.99 -4.60 -12.76
CA ALA A 797 -28.18 -3.80 -12.61
C ALA A 797 -28.87 -3.92 -11.22
N ASN A 798 -28.19 -4.52 -10.23
CA ASN A 798 -28.72 -4.77 -8.89
C ASN A 798 -30.00 -5.64 -8.88
N LEU A 799 -30.11 -6.61 -9.79
CA LEU A 799 -31.22 -7.55 -9.88
C LEU A 799 -30.76 -8.97 -9.54
N ASN A 800 -31.62 -9.77 -8.95
CA ASN A 800 -31.41 -11.19 -8.70
C ASN A 800 -31.83 -12.02 -9.92
N VAL A 801 -31.30 -13.24 -10.03
CA VAL A 801 -31.57 -14.14 -11.17
C VAL A 801 -32.09 -15.50 -10.68
N GLN A 802 -33.03 -16.06 -11.40
CA GLN A 802 -33.46 -17.44 -11.27
C GLN A 802 -33.42 -18.10 -12.65
N PHE A 803 -32.72 -19.21 -12.77
CA PHE A 803 -32.71 -19.99 -13.99
C PHE A 803 -33.86 -21.01 -13.98
N ALA A 804 -34.67 -21.00 -15.05
CA ALA A 804 -35.61 -22.05 -15.36
C ALA A 804 -35.07 -22.90 -16.52
N GLY A 805 -34.29 -23.92 -16.16
CA GLY A 805 -33.50 -24.77 -17.06
C GLY A 805 -32.00 -24.74 -16.73
N ASP A 806 -31.18 -25.36 -17.58
CA ASP A 806 -29.75 -25.42 -17.40
C ASP A 806 -29.08 -24.04 -17.64
N SER A 807 -28.40 -23.50 -16.62
CA SER A 807 -27.73 -22.19 -16.67
C SER A 807 -26.58 -22.12 -17.67
N SER A 808 -26.07 -23.25 -18.15
CA SER A 808 -25.04 -23.30 -19.20
C SER A 808 -25.56 -22.94 -20.59
N GLY A 809 -26.87 -22.99 -20.80
CA GLY A 809 -27.54 -22.67 -22.05
C GLY A 809 -27.62 -21.18 -22.38
N LYS A 810 -28.42 -20.86 -23.42
CA LYS A 810 -28.78 -19.46 -23.77
C LYS A 810 -30.12 -19.10 -23.19
N VAL A 811 -30.28 -17.84 -22.83
CA VAL A 811 -31.56 -17.28 -22.39
C VAL A 811 -32.51 -17.18 -23.60
N VAL A 812 -33.67 -17.85 -23.54
CA VAL A 812 -34.73 -17.74 -24.57
C VAL A 812 -35.81 -16.76 -24.20
N ALA A 813 -36.03 -16.50 -22.90
CA ALA A 813 -36.97 -15.50 -22.41
C ALA A 813 -36.60 -15.02 -21.00
N GLN A 814 -37.04 -13.82 -20.68
CA GLN A 814 -37.00 -13.25 -19.32
C GLN A 814 -38.43 -12.84 -18.93
N ASP A 815 -38.78 -13.05 -17.65
CA ASP A 815 -40.14 -12.81 -17.14
C ASP A 815 -40.47 -11.31 -16.95
N VAL A 816 -39.42 -10.48 -16.72
CA VAL A 816 -39.56 -9.02 -16.67
C VAL A 816 -39.03 -8.45 -17.98
N GLU A 817 -39.87 -7.67 -18.71
CA GLU A 817 -39.53 -7.11 -20.03
C GLU A 817 -38.31 -6.16 -19.93
N ALA A 818 -37.36 -6.29 -20.89
CA ALA A 818 -36.21 -5.41 -21.01
C ALA A 818 -36.63 -3.94 -21.16
N GLY A 819 -35.90 -3.03 -20.53
CA GLY A 819 -36.17 -1.60 -20.50
C GLY A 819 -37.23 -1.17 -19.48
N THR A 820 -37.87 -2.08 -18.77
CA THR A 820 -38.82 -1.75 -17.69
C THR A 820 -38.07 -1.40 -16.40
N SER A 821 -38.73 -0.59 -15.57
CA SER A 821 -38.21 -0.25 -14.24
C SER A 821 -38.50 -1.35 -13.24
N ALA A 822 -37.50 -1.87 -12.62
CA ALA A 822 -37.58 -2.89 -11.57
C ALA A 822 -36.89 -2.39 -10.26
N ALA A 823 -37.40 -2.83 -9.14
CA ALA A 823 -36.78 -2.52 -7.84
C ALA A 823 -35.49 -3.31 -7.66
N TYR A 824 -34.45 -2.72 -6.99
CA TYR A 824 -33.27 -3.45 -6.63
C TYR A 824 -33.63 -4.74 -5.86
N GLY A 825 -33.00 -5.83 -6.18
CA GLY A 825 -33.28 -7.14 -5.59
C GLY A 825 -34.43 -7.91 -6.24
N THR A 826 -35.12 -7.35 -7.25
CA THR A 826 -36.17 -8.09 -8.01
C THR A 826 -35.51 -9.34 -8.62
N VAL A 827 -36.16 -10.49 -8.42
CA VAL A 827 -35.73 -11.75 -9.03
C VAL A 827 -36.25 -11.80 -10.47
N ILE A 828 -35.37 -11.93 -11.45
CA ILE A 828 -35.66 -12.08 -12.86
C ILE A 828 -35.53 -13.57 -13.21
N THR A 829 -36.63 -14.18 -13.66
CA THR A 829 -36.63 -15.59 -14.09
C THR A 829 -36.21 -15.68 -15.56
N LEU A 830 -35.17 -16.39 -15.83
CA LEU A 830 -34.64 -16.64 -17.15
C LEU A 830 -35.00 -18.05 -17.63
N THR A 831 -35.76 -18.15 -18.69
CA THR A 831 -36.00 -19.44 -19.36
C THR A 831 -34.80 -19.76 -20.23
N MET A 832 -34.20 -20.92 -20.01
CA MET A 832 -32.99 -21.37 -20.69
C MET A 832 -33.33 -22.33 -21.84
N ASP A 833 -32.54 -22.30 -22.90
CA ASP A 833 -32.60 -23.28 -23.97
C ASP A 833 -32.22 -24.67 -23.38
N SER A 834 -33.06 -25.67 -23.57
CA SER A 834 -32.89 -26.98 -22.97
C SER A 834 -31.75 -27.82 -23.58
N GLY A 835 -31.07 -27.30 -24.60
CA GLY A 835 -29.93 -27.99 -25.21
C GLY A 835 -30.26 -29.36 -25.86
N GLU A 836 -31.54 -29.73 -25.93
CA GLU A 836 -31.94 -30.85 -26.74
C GLU A 836 -31.88 -30.44 -28.21
N ASP A 837 -30.76 -30.72 -28.81
CA ASP A 837 -30.52 -30.63 -30.26
C ASP A 837 -31.49 -31.59 -30.96
N THR A 838 -32.73 -31.17 -31.19
CA THR A 838 -33.63 -31.87 -32.05
C THR A 838 -33.22 -31.65 -33.49
N THR A 839 -32.51 -32.67 -34.02
CA THR A 839 -32.41 -32.96 -35.45
C THR A 839 -31.51 -32.06 -36.28
N HIS A 840 -30.25 -32.36 -36.33
CA HIS A 840 -29.55 -32.30 -37.60
C HIS A 840 -29.96 -33.50 -38.44
N ASP A 841 -31.03 -33.37 -39.20
CA ASP A 841 -31.17 -34.07 -40.46
C ASP A 841 -30.05 -33.55 -41.37
N ALA A 842 -28.95 -34.29 -41.37
CA ALA A 842 -27.93 -34.13 -42.39
C ALA A 842 -28.54 -34.48 -43.73
N PRO A 843 -28.45 -33.58 -44.75
CA PRO A 843 -28.85 -33.99 -46.09
C PRO A 843 -27.97 -35.15 -46.53
N THR A 844 -28.54 -36.33 -46.69
CA THR A 844 -27.97 -37.49 -47.39
C THR A 844 -27.64 -37.07 -48.82
N VAL A 845 -26.40 -36.66 -49.08
CA VAL A 845 -25.90 -36.61 -50.45
C VAL A 845 -25.62 -38.05 -50.85
N THR A 846 -26.54 -38.69 -51.60
CA THR A 846 -26.30 -39.87 -52.43
C THR A 846 -25.47 -39.44 -53.61
N GLU A 847 -24.14 -39.49 -53.49
CA GLU A 847 -23.27 -39.56 -54.67
C GLU A 847 -23.40 -40.98 -55.25
N GLU A 848 -24.11 -41.11 -56.39
CA GLU A 848 -23.98 -42.25 -57.33
C GLU A 848 -22.53 -42.26 -57.84
N ILE A 849 -21.79 -43.22 -57.41
CA ILE A 849 -20.45 -43.53 -58.01
C ILE A 849 -20.75 -44.32 -59.29
N ASP A 850 -20.57 -43.66 -60.43
CA ASP A 850 -20.48 -44.31 -61.70
C ASP A 850 -19.14 -45.07 -61.85
N PRO A 851 -19.15 -46.41 -62.05
CA PRO A 851 -17.93 -47.19 -62.13
C PRO A 851 -17.54 -47.33 -63.64
N ALA A 852 -16.95 -46.32 -64.24
CA ALA A 852 -16.28 -46.48 -65.51
C ALA A 852 -15.28 -45.35 -65.74
N ASN A 853 -14.01 -45.55 -65.39
CA ASN A 853 -12.82 -45.24 -66.20
C ASN A 853 -11.56 -45.62 -65.43
N GLU A 854 -11.18 -46.90 -65.54
CA GLU A 854 -9.77 -47.27 -65.55
C GLU A 854 -9.27 -46.93 -66.93
N GLU A 855 -8.14 -46.18 -67.01
CA GLU A 855 -7.02 -46.23 -67.94
C GLU A 855 -6.45 -44.81 -68.11
N GLY A 856 -5.11 -44.75 -67.77
CA GLY A 856 -4.27 -43.63 -68.11
C GLY A 856 -3.35 -43.16 -67.01
#